data_0fbb525335596b20007347f072101a10
#
_entry.id   0fbb525335596b20007347f072101a10
#
_cell.length_a   1.000
_cell.length_b   1.000
_cell.length_c   1.000
_cell.angle_alpha   90.00
_cell.angle_beta   90.00
_cell.angle_gamma   90.00
#
_symmetry.space_group_name_H-M   'P 1'
#
loop_
_entity.id
_entity.type
_entity.pdbx_description
1 polymer ?
#
loop_
_entity_poly.entity_id
_entity_poly.type
_entity_poly.pdbx_seq_one_letter_code
_entity_poly.pdbx_strand_id
1 'polypeptide(L)'
;MKAIIGSLGIVSSFVAALFGTLSIGYGTAKKRPKIAALGYRYVPVFIIGMIVATVAMQWALITHDFSLDFVAKNNQRATPLLYTMAGMWSSLEGSILLWGLVLAFYTALVWRHFKTRQGDPLVAWAMTVMLAVSAFFCALMIGPANPFKTSLITPADGRGSNPLLQNHPLMAVHPPLLYLGYVGFTVPFAFAIAALITGRVGEGWLLETRRWTLAAWGALTMGIIVGAWWSYEVLGWGGYWGWDAVENASFLPWLTGTAFIHSVLVQERRGMLRVWNLSLLCATFSLTILGTFLTRSGVIESVHAFSNSSIGAWILSLFVVVVTLSLVLIGMRGDQLRSTGSIDSPLSREGFFLANNLLFAAFAFVVLLGTVFPLLVEAFNGERVAIGAPYFDTMSTPIGLSLLFLMAIAPILPWRKASTELLSTRLQWPLVAGVVTIVTCVAFGLRGIEALLTFFLGAFAGGSALRQLILAGRAAKVRNASVLTGLVGRANGGMVVHIGVILIAVAIAASRTYGSSTELALKPGETKTFNGHTVKLVRMRTIMGTNAGEKIVAKVVADLQVDGGRIDSPAITNYAARGQKVGTPSVRTGVFKDLYLTLQREPLAKGGPTTVGFYIQPMTIWLWIGGAIMAIGTVLSIIPGRRRRPTDPSSVAHADWVPTAKPTSSPADLVTAFEGLATVPITTPTTSPTPVISALLPQGGPA
;
A
#
# COMPACT_ATOMS: atom_id res chain seq x y z
N MET A 1 24.74 22.84 -17.16
CA MET A 1 24.46 23.39 -15.83
C MET A 1 23.51 22.48 -15.03
N LYS A 2 22.31 22.11 -15.54
CA LYS A 2 21.33 21.26 -14.86
C LYS A 2 21.88 19.87 -14.47
N ALA A 3 22.65 19.24 -15.37
CA ALA A 3 23.34 17.98 -15.11
C ALA A 3 24.25 18.07 -13.88
N ILE A 4 25.04 19.13 -13.79
CA ILE A 4 25.98 19.35 -12.68
C ILE A 4 25.25 19.58 -11.36
N ILE A 5 24.23 20.46 -11.36
CA ILE A 5 23.44 20.75 -10.17
C ILE A 5 22.74 19.49 -9.65
N GLY A 6 22.12 18.72 -10.56
CA GLY A 6 21.43 17.49 -10.19
C GLY A 6 22.39 16.40 -9.69
N SER A 7 23.52 16.21 -10.35
CA SER A 7 24.55 15.26 -9.92
C SER A 7 25.15 15.64 -8.56
N LEU A 8 25.44 16.93 -8.32
CA LEU A 8 25.90 17.44 -7.03
C LEU A 8 24.86 17.21 -5.94
N GLY A 9 23.57 17.38 -6.24
CA GLY A 9 22.47 17.05 -5.33
C GLY A 9 22.47 15.58 -4.93
N ILE A 10 22.65 14.65 -5.87
CA ILE A 10 22.71 13.20 -5.58
C ILE A 10 23.98 12.85 -4.81
N VAL A 11 25.14 13.35 -5.23
CA VAL A 11 26.42 13.05 -4.56
C VAL A 11 26.43 13.57 -3.13
N SER A 12 25.96 14.82 -2.92
CA SER A 12 25.86 15.37 -1.56
C SER A 12 24.89 14.58 -0.69
N SER A 13 23.76 14.11 -1.26
CA SER A 13 22.80 13.23 -0.58
C SER A 13 23.41 11.90 -0.22
N PHE A 14 24.18 11.28 -1.12
CA PHE A 14 24.88 10.02 -0.86
C PHE A 14 25.88 10.16 0.29
N VAL A 15 26.76 11.15 0.20
CA VAL A 15 27.77 11.44 1.22
C VAL A 15 27.11 11.68 2.58
N ALA A 16 26.07 12.50 2.59
CA ALA A 16 25.32 12.80 3.82
C ALA A 16 24.62 11.57 4.39
N ALA A 17 23.96 10.75 3.57
CA ALA A 17 23.33 9.52 4.02
C ALA A 17 24.34 8.52 4.55
N LEU A 18 25.49 8.35 3.88
CA LEU A 18 26.56 7.45 4.29
C LEU A 18 27.19 7.88 5.62
N PHE A 19 27.65 9.13 5.71
CA PHE A 19 28.26 9.65 6.94
C PHE A 19 27.27 9.79 8.09
N GLY A 20 26.01 10.10 7.79
CA GLY A 20 24.91 10.06 8.76
C GLY A 20 24.70 8.66 9.33
N THR A 21 24.63 7.64 8.47
CA THR A 21 24.53 6.22 8.86
C THR A 21 25.69 5.81 9.77
N LEU A 22 26.92 6.06 9.33
CA LEU A 22 28.13 5.68 10.07
C LEU A 22 28.22 6.41 11.42
N SER A 23 27.97 7.73 11.44
CA SER A 23 28.11 8.54 12.65
C SER A 23 27.01 8.22 13.68
N ILE A 24 25.73 8.13 13.26
CA ILE A 24 24.64 7.80 14.19
C ILE A 24 24.81 6.37 14.67
N GLY A 25 25.05 5.41 13.76
CA GLY A 25 25.22 3.98 14.09
C GLY A 25 26.39 3.75 15.03
N TYR A 26 27.58 4.23 14.68
CA TYR A 26 28.77 4.09 15.54
C TYR A 26 28.62 4.82 16.87
N GLY A 27 28.13 6.07 16.84
CA GLY A 27 27.91 6.87 18.04
C GLY A 27 26.93 6.22 19.01
N THR A 28 25.86 5.61 18.49
CA THR A 28 24.88 4.88 19.30
C THR A 28 25.44 3.56 19.81
N ALA A 29 26.11 2.76 18.97
CA ALA A 29 26.69 1.48 19.35
C ALA A 29 27.76 1.62 20.42
N LYS A 30 28.64 2.65 20.32
CA LYS A 30 29.74 2.92 21.24
C LYS A 30 29.38 3.90 22.37
N LYS A 31 28.08 4.25 22.50
CA LYS A 31 27.56 5.21 23.51
C LYS A 31 28.32 6.55 23.49
N ARG A 32 28.60 7.07 22.28
CA ARG A 32 29.28 8.36 22.06
C ARG A 32 28.27 9.40 21.54
N PRO A 33 27.53 10.11 22.41
CA PRO A 33 26.42 10.97 22.00
C PRO A 33 26.85 12.14 21.11
N LYS A 34 28.07 12.67 21.27
CA LYS A 34 28.61 13.73 20.41
C LYS A 34 28.74 13.28 18.94
N ILE A 35 29.17 12.02 18.72
CA ILE A 35 29.32 11.45 17.36
C ILE A 35 27.94 11.20 16.77
N ALA A 36 27.01 10.63 17.54
CA ALA A 36 25.62 10.44 17.09
C ALA A 36 24.95 11.78 16.73
N ALA A 37 25.12 12.81 17.55
CA ALA A 37 24.60 14.16 17.30
C ALA A 37 25.19 14.79 16.03
N LEU A 38 26.49 14.55 15.74
CA LEU A 38 27.12 14.98 14.48
C LEU A 38 26.41 14.31 13.29
N GLY A 39 26.09 13.02 13.38
CA GLY A 39 25.40 12.28 12.34
C GLY A 39 24.06 12.88 11.97
N TYR A 40 23.30 13.39 12.93
CA TYR A 40 22.02 14.05 12.66
C TYR A 40 22.15 15.37 11.87
N ARG A 41 23.33 16.01 11.85
CA ARG A 41 23.57 17.20 11.02
C ARG A 41 23.63 16.90 9.53
N TYR A 42 23.88 15.65 9.15
CA TYR A 42 23.85 15.21 7.74
C TYR A 42 22.42 15.02 7.21
N VAL A 43 21.41 14.79 8.08
CA VAL A 43 20.03 14.58 7.66
C VAL A 43 19.47 15.74 6.80
N PRO A 44 19.59 17.02 7.19
CA PRO A 44 19.17 18.14 6.33
C PRO A 44 19.92 18.18 5.00
N VAL A 45 21.22 17.84 4.99
CA VAL A 45 22.02 17.84 3.74
C VAL A 45 21.49 16.78 2.77
N PHE A 46 21.18 15.58 3.26
CA PHE A 46 20.52 14.53 2.45
C PHE A 46 19.21 15.01 1.87
N ILE A 47 18.33 15.63 2.68
CA ILE A 47 17.02 16.12 2.26
C ILE A 47 17.17 17.20 1.19
N ILE A 48 18.00 18.21 1.43
CA ILE A 48 18.23 19.34 0.52
C ILE A 48 18.80 18.82 -0.81
N GLY A 49 19.79 17.93 -0.75
CA GLY A 49 20.40 17.37 -1.95
C GLY A 49 19.38 16.62 -2.83
N MET A 50 18.47 15.83 -2.24
CA MET A 50 17.40 15.16 -2.99
C MET A 50 16.38 16.14 -3.59
N ILE A 51 16.04 17.20 -2.88
CA ILE A 51 15.18 18.28 -3.41
C ILE A 51 15.87 18.98 -4.59
N VAL A 52 17.15 19.35 -4.44
CA VAL A 52 17.92 19.99 -5.51
C VAL A 52 18.00 19.11 -6.75
N ALA A 53 18.28 17.81 -6.59
CA ALA A 53 18.31 16.88 -7.70
C ALA A 53 16.95 16.76 -8.41
N THR A 54 15.86 16.69 -7.64
CA THR A 54 14.51 16.62 -8.20
C THR A 54 14.12 17.88 -8.95
N VAL A 55 14.40 19.06 -8.38
CA VAL A 55 14.14 20.36 -9.01
C VAL A 55 14.98 20.51 -10.30
N ALA A 56 16.25 20.09 -10.28
CA ALA A 56 17.10 20.13 -11.46
C ALA A 56 16.56 19.22 -12.59
N MET A 57 16.03 18.04 -12.27
CA MET A 57 15.41 17.15 -13.25
C MET A 57 14.10 17.73 -13.79
N GLN A 58 13.22 18.27 -12.94
CA GLN A 58 12.00 18.91 -13.40
C GLN A 58 12.31 20.15 -14.28
N TRP A 59 13.31 20.93 -13.91
CA TRP A 59 13.78 22.03 -14.74
C TRP A 59 14.29 21.53 -16.12
N ALA A 60 15.05 20.44 -16.16
CA ALA A 60 15.53 19.86 -17.40
C ALA A 60 14.37 19.36 -18.30
N LEU A 61 13.37 18.69 -17.72
CA LEU A 61 12.20 18.20 -18.43
C LEU A 61 11.35 19.35 -19.01
N ILE A 62 11.02 20.35 -18.20
CA ILE A 62 10.17 21.49 -18.60
C ILE A 62 10.83 22.33 -19.69
N THR A 63 12.16 22.47 -19.64
CA THR A 63 12.91 23.24 -20.65
C THR A 63 13.42 22.37 -21.81
N HIS A 64 12.99 21.11 -21.90
CA HIS A 64 13.37 20.16 -22.96
C HIS A 64 14.89 20.09 -23.19
N ASP A 65 15.67 19.93 -22.10
CA ASP A 65 17.13 19.86 -22.17
C ASP A 65 17.60 18.49 -22.64
N PHE A 66 17.59 18.28 -23.94
CA PHE A 66 17.97 17.00 -24.57
C PHE A 66 19.48 16.69 -24.49
N SER A 67 20.28 17.57 -23.87
CA SER A 67 21.66 17.22 -23.51
C SER A 67 21.72 16.14 -22.43
N LEU A 68 20.64 15.95 -21.66
CA LEU A 68 20.46 14.84 -20.72
C LEU A 68 19.86 13.63 -21.42
N ASP A 69 20.52 12.49 -21.34
CA ASP A 69 20.09 11.22 -21.96
C ASP A 69 18.68 10.81 -21.51
N PHE A 70 18.37 10.98 -20.24
CA PHE A 70 17.04 10.73 -19.68
C PHE A 70 15.96 11.58 -20.36
N VAL A 71 16.19 12.89 -20.51
CA VAL A 71 15.24 13.81 -21.13
C VAL A 71 15.07 13.50 -22.61
N ALA A 72 16.18 13.25 -23.33
CA ALA A 72 16.16 12.89 -24.76
C ALA A 72 15.38 11.60 -25.03
N LYS A 73 15.45 10.61 -24.13
CA LYS A 73 14.76 9.33 -24.28
C LYS A 73 13.28 9.36 -23.90
N ASN A 74 12.88 10.22 -22.97
CA ASN A 74 11.58 10.15 -22.30
C ASN A 74 10.72 11.40 -22.44
N ASN A 75 11.15 12.42 -23.15
CA ASN A 75 10.42 13.66 -23.40
C ASN A 75 10.56 14.10 -24.86
N GLN A 76 9.65 14.95 -25.32
CA GLN A 76 9.69 15.63 -26.62
C GLN A 76 8.97 16.96 -26.54
N ARG A 77 9.23 17.89 -27.48
CA ARG A 77 8.63 19.25 -27.44
C ARG A 77 7.12 19.24 -27.51
N ALA A 78 6.52 18.25 -28.20
CA ALA A 78 5.07 18.10 -28.32
C ALA A 78 4.39 17.47 -27.08
N THR A 79 5.16 17.06 -26.05
CA THR A 79 4.59 16.46 -24.83
C THR A 79 3.89 17.53 -23.99
N PRO A 80 2.58 17.38 -23.64
CA PRO A 80 1.89 18.31 -22.76
C PRO A 80 2.55 18.42 -21.38
N LEU A 81 2.52 19.62 -20.77
CA LEU A 81 3.23 19.95 -19.53
C LEU A 81 3.00 18.95 -18.40
N LEU A 82 1.74 18.51 -18.17
CA LEU A 82 1.43 17.52 -17.15
C LEU A 82 2.27 16.23 -17.34
N TYR A 83 2.33 15.73 -18.57
CA TYR A 83 3.06 14.51 -18.89
C TYR A 83 4.58 14.75 -19.00
N THR A 84 5.00 15.96 -19.33
CA THR A 84 6.41 16.37 -19.25
C THR A 84 6.90 16.26 -17.79
N MET A 85 6.14 16.79 -16.84
CA MET A 85 6.47 16.68 -15.41
C MET A 85 6.38 15.25 -14.90
N ALA A 86 5.32 14.54 -15.27
CA ALA A 86 5.12 13.13 -14.93
C ALA A 86 6.16 12.22 -15.58
N GLY A 87 6.78 12.65 -16.66
CA GLY A 87 7.90 11.98 -17.34
C GLY A 87 9.05 11.62 -16.40
N MET A 88 9.24 12.37 -15.30
CA MET A 88 10.26 12.03 -14.31
C MET A 88 10.10 10.62 -13.74
N TRP A 89 8.88 10.17 -13.45
CA TRP A 89 8.64 8.84 -12.88
C TRP A 89 8.19 7.80 -13.90
N SER A 90 8.09 8.14 -15.17
CA SER A 90 7.66 7.24 -16.22
C SER A 90 8.75 6.28 -16.73
N SER A 91 9.99 6.44 -16.29
CA SER A 91 11.12 5.61 -16.71
C SER A 91 12.05 5.34 -15.52
N LEU A 92 13.03 4.42 -15.73
CA LEU A 92 13.83 3.83 -14.69
C LEU A 92 14.53 4.86 -13.79
N GLU A 93 15.44 5.66 -14.36
CA GLU A 93 16.36 6.51 -13.61
C GLU A 93 15.60 7.60 -12.83
N GLY A 94 14.60 8.20 -13.47
CA GLY A 94 13.75 9.20 -12.83
C GLY A 94 12.80 8.61 -11.79
N SER A 95 12.38 7.37 -11.93
CA SER A 95 11.59 6.66 -10.92
C SER A 95 12.40 6.37 -9.65
N ILE A 96 13.70 6.08 -9.78
CA ILE A 96 14.61 5.94 -8.64
C ILE A 96 14.86 7.32 -7.98
N LEU A 97 14.91 8.39 -8.76
CA LEU A 97 14.98 9.75 -8.21
C LEU A 97 13.71 10.10 -7.40
N LEU A 98 12.51 9.72 -7.88
CA LEU A 98 11.28 9.85 -7.11
C LEU A 98 11.32 9.02 -5.82
N TRP A 99 11.87 7.80 -5.85
CA TRP A 99 12.10 6.96 -4.66
C TRP A 99 12.95 7.72 -3.62
N GLY A 100 14.08 8.27 -4.05
CA GLY A 100 14.96 9.06 -3.20
C GLY A 100 14.28 10.30 -2.61
N LEU A 101 13.46 11.01 -3.39
CA LEU A 101 12.68 12.16 -2.92
C LEU A 101 11.66 11.76 -1.85
N VAL A 102 10.89 10.69 -2.07
CA VAL A 102 9.89 10.19 -1.12
C VAL A 102 10.59 9.68 0.16
N LEU A 103 11.75 9.06 0.03
CA LEU A 103 12.54 8.63 1.18
C LEU A 103 13.07 9.83 1.98
N ALA A 104 13.53 10.89 1.29
CA ALA A 104 13.91 12.15 1.93
C ALA A 104 12.73 12.82 2.64
N PHE A 105 11.53 12.78 2.06
CA PHE A 105 10.30 13.27 2.67
C PHE A 105 9.98 12.52 3.97
N TYR A 106 9.97 11.18 3.97
CA TYR A 106 9.73 10.40 5.18
C TYR A 106 10.84 10.60 6.22
N THR A 107 12.09 10.68 5.79
CA THR A 107 13.24 10.96 6.68
C THR A 107 13.10 12.33 7.35
N ALA A 108 12.67 13.36 6.61
CA ALA A 108 12.41 14.68 7.14
C ALA A 108 11.29 14.68 8.19
N LEU A 109 10.19 13.97 7.92
CA LEU A 109 9.07 13.85 8.85
C LEU A 109 9.47 13.11 10.14
N VAL A 110 10.20 12.00 10.03
CA VAL A 110 10.70 11.23 11.18
C VAL A 110 11.70 12.07 11.97
N TRP A 111 12.68 12.70 11.31
CA TRP A 111 13.66 13.57 11.94
C TRP A 111 13.01 14.73 12.73
N ARG A 112 11.99 15.40 12.11
CA ARG A 112 11.24 16.47 12.77
C ARG A 112 10.41 15.95 13.96
N HIS A 113 9.74 14.82 13.78
CA HIS A 113 8.87 14.23 14.82
C HIS A 113 9.67 13.84 16.08
N PHE A 114 10.86 13.28 15.89
CA PHE A 114 11.72 12.80 16.98
C PHE A 114 12.87 13.76 17.34
N LYS A 115 12.78 15.04 16.94
CA LYS A 115 13.86 16.02 17.15
C LYS A 115 14.30 16.12 18.62
N THR A 116 13.38 16.02 19.57
CA THR A 116 13.67 16.07 21.01
C THR A 116 14.12 14.74 21.61
N ARG A 117 14.11 13.66 20.82
CA ARG A 117 14.42 12.29 21.25
C ARG A 117 15.56 11.65 20.42
N GLN A 118 16.43 12.45 19.84
CA GLN A 118 17.56 11.96 19.02
C GLN A 118 18.57 11.11 19.81
N GLY A 119 18.65 11.30 21.12
CA GLY A 119 19.48 10.47 22.04
C GLY A 119 18.87 9.11 22.38
N ASP A 120 17.60 8.85 22.02
CA ASP A 120 16.96 7.56 22.23
C ASP A 120 17.53 6.51 21.27
N PRO A 121 18.11 5.40 21.78
CA PRO A 121 18.70 4.37 20.92
C PRO A 121 17.74 3.78 19.90
N LEU A 122 16.45 3.67 20.21
CA LEU A 122 15.44 3.19 19.25
C LEU A 122 15.31 4.16 18.06
N VAL A 123 15.23 5.45 18.32
CA VAL A 123 15.14 6.49 17.27
C VAL A 123 16.44 6.58 16.47
N ALA A 124 17.58 6.52 17.17
CA ALA A 124 18.91 6.59 16.54
C ALA A 124 19.13 5.42 15.58
N TRP A 125 18.85 4.19 15.99
CA TRP A 125 18.95 3.02 15.11
C TRP A 125 17.94 3.05 13.96
N ALA A 126 16.71 3.50 14.19
CA ALA A 126 15.73 3.67 13.12
C ALA A 126 16.23 4.68 12.08
N MET A 127 16.78 5.84 12.51
CA MET A 127 17.37 6.81 11.60
C MET A 127 18.58 6.24 10.85
N THR A 128 19.42 5.46 11.52
CA THR A 128 20.56 4.76 10.89
C THR A 128 20.10 3.86 9.75
N VAL A 129 19.06 3.05 9.98
CA VAL A 129 18.52 2.16 8.93
C VAL A 129 17.91 2.97 7.77
N MET A 130 17.15 4.03 8.06
CA MET A 130 16.60 4.88 7.01
C MET A 130 17.69 5.52 6.16
N LEU A 131 18.74 6.04 6.75
CA LEU A 131 19.87 6.64 6.03
C LEU A 131 20.68 5.58 5.26
N ALA A 132 20.82 4.36 5.79
CA ALA A 132 21.48 3.25 5.09
C ALA A 132 20.73 2.87 3.80
N VAL A 133 19.41 2.75 3.87
CA VAL A 133 18.54 2.55 2.68
C VAL A 133 18.67 3.74 1.73
N SER A 134 18.72 4.97 2.24
CA SER A 134 18.91 6.19 1.44
C SER A 134 20.24 6.19 0.71
N ALA A 135 21.33 5.81 1.38
CA ALA A 135 22.66 5.70 0.78
C ALA A 135 22.67 4.69 -0.37
N PHE A 136 22.01 3.54 -0.22
CA PHE A 136 21.88 2.55 -1.28
C PHE A 136 21.21 3.12 -2.54
N PHE A 137 20.04 3.78 -2.40
CA PHE A 137 19.34 4.36 -3.55
C PHE A 137 20.11 5.54 -4.17
N CYS A 138 20.82 6.33 -3.38
CA CYS A 138 21.72 7.35 -3.90
C CYS A 138 22.89 6.73 -4.68
N ALA A 139 23.46 5.60 -4.21
CA ALA A 139 24.51 4.87 -4.92
C ALA A 139 24.03 4.35 -6.28
N LEU A 140 22.79 3.84 -6.37
CA LEU A 140 22.18 3.47 -7.66
C LEU A 140 22.12 4.66 -8.63
N MET A 141 21.77 5.85 -8.14
CA MET A 141 21.68 7.07 -8.96
C MET A 141 23.03 7.66 -9.35
N ILE A 142 24.08 7.37 -8.60
CA ILE A 142 25.47 7.74 -8.98
C ILE A 142 25.98 6.75 -10.03
N GLY A 143 25.63 5.48 -9.89
CA GLY A 143 26.09 4.38 -10.72
C GLY A 143 25.15 4.03 -11.89
N PRO A 144 24.52 2.83 -11.84
CA PRO A 144 23.82 2.26 -13.00
C PRO A 144 22.52 2.98 -13.39
N ALA A 145 21.89 3.72 -12.48
CA ALA A 145 20.63 4.44 -12.71
C ALA A 145 20.82 5.96 -12.65
N ASN A 146 21.86 6.49 -13.28
CA ASN A 146 22.18 7.92 -13.24
C ASN A 146 21.19 8.75 -14.11
N PRO A 147 20.31 9.55 -13.47
CA PRO A 147 19.32 10.35 -14.20
C PRO A 147 19.93 11.60 -14.89
N PHE A 148 21.15 11.97 -14.53
CA PHE A 148 21.86 13.15 -15.06
C PHE A 148 22.99 12.82 -16.03
N LYS A 149 22.98 11.58 -16.58
CA LYS A 149 23.90 11.21 -17.64
C LYS A 149 23.68 12.10 -18.86
N THR A 150 24.77 12.65 -19.40
CA THR A 150 24.74 13.49 -20.61
C THR A 150 24.78 12.63 -21.87
N SER A 151 24.03 13.03 -22.88
CA SER A 151 24.08 12.44 -24.21
C SER A 151 25.38 12.81 -24.92
N LEU A 152 25.96 11.86 -25.64
CA LEU A 152 27.12 12.13 -26.50
C LEU A 152 26.74 13.06 -27.68
N ILE A 153 25.54 12.86 -28.22
CA ILE A 153 24.97 13.68 -29.30
C ILE A 153 23.64 14.21 -28.82
N THR A 154 23.48 15.52 -28.78
CA THR A 154 22.21 16.15 -28.38
C THR A 154 21.26 16.18 -29.57
N PRO A 155 20.14 15.44 -29.54
CA PRO A 155 19.16 15.46 -30.60
C PRO A 155 18.42 16.81 -30.67
N ALA A 156 17.90 17.17 -31.84
CA ALA A 156 17.08 18.38 -32.01
C ALA A 156 15.75 18.29 -31.25
N ASP A 157 15.17 17.08 -31.14
CA ASP A 157 14.00 16.75 -30.33
C ASP A 157 14.19 15.37 -29.69
N GLY A 158 13.47 15.09 -28.60
CA GLY A 158 13.53 13.82 -27.91
C GLY A 158 12.59 12.77 -28.51
N ARG A 159 12.79 11.49 -28.09
CA ARG A 159 11.99 10.35 -28.57
C ARG A 159 10.55 10.33 -28.01
N GLY A 160 10.24 11.15 -27.01
CA GLY A 160 8.99 11.09 -26.29
C GLY A 160 8.89 9.95 -25.28
N SER A 161 7.98 10.08 -24.34
CA SER A 161 7.67 9.02 -23.39
C SER A 161 6.86 7.89 -24.04
N ASN A 162 6.77 6.74 -23.35
CA ASN A 162 5.86 5.68 -23.79
C ASN A 162 4.43 6.23 -23.95
N PRO A 163 3.75 6.00 -25.07
CA PRO A 163 2.39 6.50 -25.31
C PRO A 163 1.37 6.13 -24.26
N LEU A 164 1.45 4.94 -23.68
CA LEU A 164 0.57 4.51 -22.57
C LEU A 164 0.67 5.43 -21.35
N LEU A 165 1.82 6.07 -21.14
CA LEU A 165 2.09 6.94 -19.99
C LEU A 165 1.66 8.40 -20.20
N GLN A 166 1.13 8.75 -21.38
CA GLN A 166 0.71 10.13 -21.69
C GLN A 166 -0.75 10.22 -22.17
N ASN A 167 -1.54 9.16 -22.01
CA ASN A 167 -2.91 9.12 -22.51
C ASN A 167 -3.97 9.49 -21.47
N HIS A 168 -3.64 9.37 -20.16
CA HIS A 168 -4.63 9.56 -19.12
C HIS A 168 -4.05 10.24 -17.87
N PRO A 169 -4.76 11.22 -17.25
CA PRO A 169 -4.27 11.93 -16.06
C PRO A 169 -3.96 11.04 -14.86
N LEU A 170 -4.62 9.88 -14.72
CA LEU A 170 -4.36 8.93 -13.63
C LEU A 170 -2.90 8.45 -13.62
N MET A 171 -2.21 8.45 -14.78
CA MET A 171 -0.79 8.14 -14.85
C MET A 171 0.11 9.16 -14.13
N ALA A 172 -0.32 10.40 -14.01
CA ALA A 172 0.42 11.39 -13.24
C ALA A 172 0.32 11.13 -11.72
N VAL A 173 -0.77 10.52 -11.25
CA VAL A 173 -1.11 10.35 -9.81
C VAL A 173 -0.78 8.95 -9.30
N HIS A 174 -1.04 7.90 -10.10
CA HIS A 174 -0.88 6.51 -9.70
C HIS A 174 0.53 6.15 -9.20
N PRO A 175 1.63 6.40 -9.95
CA PRO A 175 2.96 6.01 -9.48
C PRO A 175 3.41 6.74 -8.21
N PRO A 176 3.22 8.07 -8.04
CA PRO A 176 3.52 8.74 -6.78
C PRO A 176 2.81 8.13 -5.57
N LEU A 177 1.54 7.71 -5.69
CA LEU A 177 0.82 7.04 -4.61
C LEU A 177 1.43 5.67 -4.27
N LEU A 178 1.80 4.88 -5.29
CA LEU A 178 2.53 3.63 -5.07
C LEU A 178 3.84 3.86 -4.33
N TYR A 179 4.64 4.86 -4.76
CA TYR A 179 5.92 5.18 -4.12
C TYR A 179 5.73 5.66 -2.68
N LEU A 180 4.71 6.47 -2.38
CA LEU A 180 4.38 6.84 -1.01
C LEU A 180 4.09 5.61 -0.13
N GLY A 181 3.44 4.59 -0.69
CA GLY A 181 3.20 3.33 -0.01
C GLY A 181 4.48 2.50 0.17
N TYR A 182 5.14 2.17 -0.94
CA TYR A 182 6.34 1.33 -0.97
C TYR A 182 7.44 1.88 -0.06
N VAL A 183 7.85 3.11 -0.33
CA VAL A 183 8.92 3.78 0.41
C VAL A 183 8.49 4.08 1.84
N GLY A 184 7.20 4.35 2.06
CA GLY A 184 6.65 4.60 3.38
C GLY A 184 6.84 3.44 4.36
N PHE A 185 6.83 2.19 3.88
CA PHE A 185 7.12 1.02 4.72
C PHE A 185 8.57 0.96 5.23
N THR A 186 9.50 1.76 4.68
CA THR A 186 10.85 1.92 5.25
C THR A 186 10.80 2.43 6.68
N VAL A 187 9.85 3.31 7.03
CA VAL A 187 9.77 3.87 8.39
C VAL A 187 9.45 2.79 9.42
N PRO A 188 8.31 2.06 9.34
CA PRO A 188 8.01 1.02 10.31
C PRO A 188 9.03 -0.13 10.29
N PHE A 189 9.59 -0.48 9.14
CA PHE A 189 10.70 -1.44 9.04
C PHE A 189 11.93 -0.98 9.81
N ALA A 190 12.36 0.27 9.64
CA ALA A 190 13.51 0.82 10.34
C ALA A 190 13.33 0.78 11.87
N PHE A 191 12.14 1.08 12.36
CA PHE A 191 11.81 0.94 13.79
C PHE A 191 11.76 -0.52 14.26
N ALA A 192 11.30 -1.47 13.41
CA ALA A 192 11.34 -2.89 13.73
C ALA A 192 12.78 -3.41 13.88
N ILE A 193 13.65 -3.06 12.93
CA ILE A 193 15.08 -3.38 13.03
C ILE A 193 15.73 -2.72 14.25
N ALA A 194 15.40 -1.45 14.52
CA ALA A 194 15.88 -0.76 15.72
C ALA A 194 15.40 -1.44 17.02
N ALA A 195 14.15 -1.91 17.06
CA ALA A 195 13.61 -2.66 18.20
C ALA A 195 14.36 -3.99 18.40
N LEU A 196 14.65 -4.70 17.32
CA LEU A 196 15.45 -5.94 17.36
C LEU A 196 16.89 -5.69 17.81
N ILE A 197 17.56 -4.65 17.31
CA ILE A 197 18.93 -4.29 17.71
C ILE A 197 18.96 -3.93 19.20
N THR A 198 18.04 -3.11 19.67
CA THR A 198 18.00 -2.60 21.05
C THR A 198 17.38 -3.57 22.05
N GLY A 199 16.76 -4.66 21.60
CA GLY A 199 16.01 -5.59 22.46
C GLY A 199 14.67 -5.05 22.97
N ARG A 200 14.20 -3.89 22.46
CA ARG A 200 12.93 -3.26 22.85
C ARG A 200 11.78 -3.80 22.02
N VAL A 201 11.53 -5.09 22.10
CA VAL A 201 10.55 -5.81 21.27
C VAL A 201 9.13 -5.81 21.86
N GLY A 202 8.88 -5.05 22.92
CA GLY A 202 7.57 -4.84 23.52
C GLY A 202 6.62 -3.98 22.65
N GLU A 203 5.58 -3.41 23.27
CA GLU A 203 4.57 -2.64 22.53
C GLU A 203 5.00 -1.20 22.18
N GLY A 204 6.09 -0.69 22.78
CA GLY A 204 6.51 0.70 22.64
C GLY A 204 6.80 1.12 21.20
N TRP A 205 7.57 0.33 20.46
CA TRP A 205 7.92 0.62 19.06
C TRP A 205 6.71 0.57 18.12
N LEU A 206 5.70 -0.25 18.42
CA LEU A 206 4.45 -0.32 17.66
C LEU A 206 3.65 0.98 17.72
N LEU A 207 3.64 1.63 18.89
CA LEU A 207 2.96 2.91 19.05
C LEU A 207 3.62 4.02 18.26
N GLU A 208 4.96 4.01 18.18
CA GLU A 208 5.72 4.98 17.38
C GLU A 208 5.47 4.79 15.88
N THR A 209 5.32 3.55 15.41
CA THR A 209 5.20 3.23 13.97
C THR A 209 3.77 3.22 13.44
N ARG A 210 2.78 3.16 14.29
CA ARG A 210 1.38 2.95 13.92
C ARG A 210 0.85 3.88 12.83
N ARG A 211 1.12 5.19 12.95
CA ARG A 211 0.63 6.18 11.97
C ARG A 211 1.37 6.06 10.64
N TRP A 212 2.66 5.79 10.69
CA TRP A 212 3.49 5.60 9.52
C TRP A 212 3.04 4.38 8.72
N THR A 213 2.77 3.27 9.42
CA THR A 213 2.24 2.05 8.80
C THR A 213 0.89 2.29 8.12
N LEU A 214 -0.05 2.96 8.81
CA LEU A 214 -1.37 3.26 8.25
C LEU A 214 -1.28 4.23 7.07
N ALA A 215 -0.38 5.21 7.11
CA ALA A 215 -0.17 6.15 6.01
C ALA A 215 0.44 5.45 4.78
N ALA A 216 1.47 4.61 4.98
CA ALA A 216 2.09 3.84 3.91
C ALA A 216 1.08 2.84 3.30
N TRP A 217 0.36 2.09 4.13
CA TRP A 217 -0.66 1.15 3.69
C TRP A 217 -1.80 1.84 2.92
N GLY A 218 -2.27 2.98 3.41
CA GLY A 218 -3.32 3.75 2.73
C GLY A 218 -2.87 4.32 1.40
N ALA A 219 -1.64 4.84 1.31
CA ALA A 219 -1.07 5.31 0.06
C ALA A 219 -0.91 4.16 -0.96
N LEU A 220 -0.44 2.99 -0.50
CA LEU A 220 -0.33 1.79 -1.34
C LEU A 220 -1.72 1.32 -1.82
N THR A 221 -2.72 1.29 -0.92
CA THR A 221 -4.10 0.96 -1.28
C THR A 221 -4.61 1.85 -2.39
N MET A 222 -4.46 3.18 -2.24
CA MET A 222 -4.90 4.13 -3.26
C MET A 222 -4.08 4.01 -4.55
N GLY A 223 -2.79 3.73 -4.44
CA GLY A 223 -1.94 3.46 -5.59
C GLY A 223 -2.45 2.26 -6.41
N ILE A 224 -2.77 1.14 -5.75
CA ILE A 224 -3.32 -0.06 -6.40
C ILE A 224 -4.67 0.25 -7.08
N ILE A 225 -5.60 0.90 -6.38
CA ILE A 225 -6.94 1.19 -6.90
C ILE A 225 -6.89 2.16 -8.09
N VAL A 226 -6.10 3.24 -7.99
CA VAL A 226 -5.93 4.20 -9.10
C VAL A 226 -5.21 3.56 -10.28
N GLY A 227 -4.31 2.60 -10.04
CA GLY A 227 -3.66 1.79 -11.08
C GLY A 227 -4.65 0.87 -11.81
N ALA A 228 -5.51 0.18 -11.07
CA ALA A 228 -6.58 -0.63 -11.63
C ALA A 228 -7.56 0.21 -12.47
N TRP A 229 -7.89 1.41 -11.99
CA TRP A 229 -8.72 2.36 -12.74
C TRP A 229 -8.02 2.84 -14.01
N TRP A 230 -6.72 3.20 -13.94
CA TRP A 230 -5.93 3.56 -15.12
C TRP A 230 -5.87 2.42 -16.13
N SER A 231 -5.65 1.18 -15.69
CA SER A 231 -5.65 -0.01 -16.55
C SER A 231 -6.99 -0.16 -17.31
N TYR A 232 -8.09 0.01 -16.59
CA TYR A 232 -9.46 -0.06 -17.14
C TYR A 232 -9.73 1.01 -18.20
N GLU A 233 -9.26 2.25 -18.01
CA GLU A 233 -9.51 3.38 -18.90
C GLU A 233 -8.55 3.42 -20.12
N VAL A 234 -7.41 2.73 -20.07
CA VAL A 234 -6.31 2.94 -21.05
C VAL A 234 -5.97 1.69 -21.85
N LEU A 235 -5.93 0.50 -21.24
CA LEU A 235 -5.34 -0.68 -21.90
C LEU A 235 -6.25 -1.35 -22.94
N GLY A 236 -7.53 -1.08 -22.94
CA GLY A 236 -8.46 -1.56 -23.97
C GLY A 236 -8.82 -3.05 -23.91
N TRP A 237 -8.44 -3.77 -22.86
CA TRP A 237 -8.71 -5.20 -22.69
C TRP A 237 -10.01 -5.52 -21.93
N GLY A 238 -10.74 -4.48 -21.49
CA GLY A 238 -12.04 -4.62 -20.81
C GLY A 238 -11.95 -5.03 -19.35
N GLY A 239 -10.76 -5.12 -18.76
CA GLY A 239 -10.55 -5.50 -17.38
C GLY A 239 -9.80 -4.43 -16.57
N TYR A 240 -9.80 -4.60 -15.25
CA TYR A 240 -9.14 -3.69 -14.31
C TYR A 240 -8.02 -4.37 -13.50
N TRP A 241 -7.90 -5.71 -13.56
CA TRP A 241 -6.89 -6.51 -12.88
C TRP A 241 -6.59 -7.80 -13.65
N GLY A 242 -5.37 -7.98 -14.10
CA GLY A 242 -4.94 -9.10 -14.95
C GLY A 242 -4.03 -10.12 -14.26
N TRP A 243 -3.76 -9.98 -12.96
CA TRP A 243 -2.74 -10.78 -12.26
C TRP A 243 -1.35 -10.65 -12.90
N ASP A 244 -1.08 -9.51 -13.54
CA ASP A 244 0.25 -9.24 -14.05
C ASP A 244 1.27 -9.18 -12.91
N ALA A 245 2.50 -9.59 -13.19
CA ALA A 245 3.55 -9.63 -12.19
C ALA A 245 3.85 -8.27 -11.53
N VAL A 246 3.61 -7.15 -12.25
CA VAL A 246 3.75 -5.79 -11.70
C VAL A 246 2.59 -5.45 -10.76
N GLU A 247 1.36 -5.87 -11.10
CA GLU A 247 0.20 -5.77 -10.21
C GLU A 247 0.43 -6.58 -8.92
N ASN A 248 0.84 -7.84 -9.09
CA ASN A 248 1.15 -8.76 -8.00
C ASN A 248 2.27 -8.20 -7.09
N ALA A 249 3.30 -7.57 -7.67
CA ALA A 249 4.38 -6.93 -6.94
C ALA A 249 3.88 -5.85 -5.98
N SER A 250 2.81 -5.13 -6.33
CA SER A 250 2.18 -4.14 -5.45
C SER A 250 1.26 -4.77 -4.40
N PHE A 251 0.61 -5.87 -4.75
CA PHE A 251 -0.36 -6.54 -3.91
C PHE A 251 0.31 -7.35 -2.78
N LEU A 252 1.46 -7.95 -3.02
CA LEU A 252 2.20 -8.74 -2.03
C LEU A 252 2.50 -7.96 -0.72
N PRO A 253 3.14 -6.76 -0.75
CA PRO A 253 3.37 -5.98 0.47
C PRO A 253 2.07 -5.43 1.06
N TRP A 254 1.02 -5.23 0.26
CA TRP A 254 -0.30 -4.86 0.75
C TRP A 254 -0.92 -5.98 1.59
N LEU A 255 -0.83 -7.25 1.17
CA LEU A 255 -1.33 -8.42 1.91
C LEU A 255 -0.61 -8.57 3.26
N THR A 256 0.72 -8.58 3.26
CA THR A 256 1.50 -8.74 4.50
C THR A 256 1.38 -7.52 5.42
N GLY A 257 1.30 -6.32 4.86
CA GLY A 257 1.02 -5.09 5.61
C GLY A 257 -0.38 -5.10 6.25
N THR A 258 -1.39 -5.64 5.56
CA THR A 258 -2.75 -5.82 6.09
C THR A 258 -2.75 -6.82 7.23
N ALA A 259 -2.08 -7.97 7.07
CA ALA A 259 -1.90 -8.94 8.15
C ALA A 259 -1.25 -8.29 9.39
N PHE A 260 -0.18 -7.51 9.18
CA PHE A 260 0.52 -6.79 10.25
C PHE A 260 -0.40 -5.82 11.00
N ILE A 261 -1.20 -4.99 10.29
CA ILE A 261 -2.14 -4.04 10.90
C ILE A 261 -3.14 -4.74 11.83
N HIS A 262 -3.61 -5.93 11.47
CA HIS A 262 -4.52 -6.72 12.29
C HIS A 262 -3.81 -7.41 13.45
N SER A 263 -2.64 -7.99 13.22
CA SER A 263 -1.85 -8.72 14.20
C SER A 263 -1.35 -7.83 15.33
N VAL A 264 -0.98 -6.58 15.03
CA VAL A 264 -0.56 -5.57 16.02
C VAL A 264 -1.63 -5.34 17.10
N LEU A 265 -2.91 -5.46 16.75
CA LEU A 265 -4.01 -5.33 17.74
C LEU A 265 -3.95 -6.38 18.83
N VAL A 266 -3.53 -7.60 18.48
CA VAL A 266 -3.36 -8.70 19.42
C VAL A 266 -2.16 -8.44 20.34
N GLN A 267 -1.04 -7.99 19.79
CA GLN A 267 0.14 -7.65 20.57
C GLN A 267 -0.14 -6.49 21.53
N GLU A 268 -0.80 -5.41 21.09
CA GLU A 268 -1.15 -4.26 21.94
C GLU A 268 -2.12 -4.61 23.07
N ARG A 269 -2.94 -5.63 22.93
CA ARG A 269 -3.97 -6.01 23.90
C ARG A 269 -3.56 -7.17 24.81
N ARG A 270 -2.78 -8.10 24.28
CA ARG A 270 -2.47 -9.39 24.89
C ARG A 270 -0.98 -9.67 25.04
N GLY A 271 -0.10 -8.86 24.45
CA GLY A 271 1.34 -9.09 24.43
C GLY A 271 1.78 -10.30 23.58
N MET A 272 0.86 -10.86 22.77
CA MET A 272 1.08 -12.06 21.94
C MET A 272 1.52 -11.69 20.53
N LEU A 273 1.95 -12.68 19.75
CA LEU A 273 2.30 -12.59 18.33
C LEU A 273 3.52 -11.66 18.02
N ARG A 274 4.46 -11.50 18.95
CA ARG A 274 5.63 -10.62 18.78
C ARG A 274 6.51 -11.03 17.60
N VAL A 275 6.87 -12.32 17.51
CA VAL A 275 7.64 -12.87 16.38
C VAL A 275 6.90 -12.62 15.09
N TRP A 276 5.62 -12.97 15.06
CA TRP A 276 4.78 -12.84 13.88
C TRP A 276 4.71 -11.40 13.36
N ASN A 277 4.52 -10.42 14.24
CA ASN A 277 4.47 -9.01 13.87
C ASN A 277 5.77 -8.49 13.27
N LEU A 278 6.91 -8.83 13.88
CA LEU A 278 8.21 -8.46 13.36
C LEU A 278 8.47 -9.13 12.00
N SER A 279 8.14 -10.43 11.87
CA SER A 279 8.29 -11.17 10.61
C SER A 279 7.41 -10.59 9.51
N LEU A 280 6.13 -10.27 9.78
CA LEU A 280 5.23 -9.67 8.81
C LEU A 280 5.73 -8.30 8.33
N LEU A 281 6.21 -7.47 9.24
CA LEU A 281 6.68 -6.14 8.86
C LEU A 281 8.00 -6.18 8.09
N CYS A 282 8.93 -7.05 8.51
CA CYS A 282 10.16 -7.31 7.74
C CYS A 282 9.84 -7.89 6.36
N ALA A 283 8.91 -8.84 6.27
CA ALA A 283 8.44 -9.39 5.00
C ALA A 283 7.78 -8.31 4.13
N THR A 284 6.96 -7.42 4.71
CA THR A 284 6.32 -6.32 3.97
C THR A 284 7.36 -5.46 3.28
N PHE A 285 8.39 -5.01 4.00
CA PHE A 285 9.45 -4.21 3.40
C PHE A 285 10.30 -5.02 2.40
N SER A 286 10.65 -6.27 2.73
CA SER A 286 11.37 -7.14 1.79
C SER A 286 10.61 -7.33 0.48
N LEU A 287 9.28 -7.49 0.54
CA LEU A 287 8.43 -7.62 -0.63
C LEU A 287 8.32 -6.31 -1.44
N THR A 288 8.46 -5.12 -0.83
CA THR A 288 8.58 -3.87 -1.61
C THR A 288 9.89 -3.84 -2.40
N ILE A 289 10.99 -4.33 -1.84
CA ILE A 289 12.28 -4.42 -2.55
C ILE A 289 12.22 -5.50 -3.64
N LEU A 290 11.64 -6.68 -3.34
CA LEU A 290 11.41 -7.72 -4.35
C LEU A 290 10.52 -7.22 -5.48
N GLY A 291 9.42 -6.53 -5.18
CA GLY A 291 8.55 -5.91 -6.18
C GLY A 291 9.29 -4.90 -7.05
N THR A 292 10.20 -4.13 -6.47
CA THR A 292 11.08 -3.21 -7.23
C THR A 292 12.04 -3.98 -8.14
N PHE A 293 12.59 -5.11 -7.67
CA PHE A 293 13.38 -6.01 -8.50
C PHE A 293 12.56 -6.52 -9.69
N LEU A 294 11.40 -7.10 -9.45
CA LEU A 294 10.52 -7.66 -10.48
C LEU A 294 10.16 -6.62 -11.56
N THR A 295 9.86 -5.39 -11.15
CA THR A 295 9.41 -4.32 -12.06
C THR A 295 10.54 -3.59 -12.79
N ARG A 296 11.81 -3.68 -12.32
CA ARG A 296 12.93 -2.86 -12.80
C ARG A 296 14.12 -3.64 -13.34
N SER A 297 14.18 -4.95 -13.13
CA SER A 297 15.28 -5.80 -13.63
C SER A 297 15.14 -6.15 -15.10
N GLY A 298 13.93 -6.07 -15.67
CA GLY A 298 13.64 -6.58 -17.02
C GLY A 298 13.55 -8.12 -17.08
N VAL A 299 13.52 -8.80 -15.94
CA VAL A 299 13.43 -10.27 -15.87
C VAL A 299 12.02 -10.77 -16.22
N ILE A 300 10.99 -9.91 -16.06
CA ILE A 300 9.60 -10.27 -16.36
C ILE A 300 9.13 -9.53 -17.58
N GLU A 301 8.54 -10.24 -18.55
CA GLU A 301 7.77 -9.66 -19.64
C GLU A 301 6.39 -9.24 -19.10
N SER A 302 6.13 -7.95 -19.09
CA SER A 302 4.87 -7.37 -18.62
C SER A 302 4.50 -6.17 -19.47
N VAL A 303 3.21 -5.94 -19.68
CA VAL A 303 2.68 -4.72 -20.30
C VAL A 303 3.04 -3.47 -19.49
N HIS A 304 3.40 -3.63 -18.22
CA HIS A 304 3.83 -2.59 -17.29
C HIS A 304 5.37 -2.51 -17.13
N ALA A 305 6.13 -3.40 -17.78
CA ALA A 305 7.60 -3.37 -17.73
C ALA A 305 8.13 -2.40 -18.79
N PHE A 306 8.54 -1.20 -18.38
CA PHE A 306 8.98 -0.15 -19.29
C PHE A 306 10.51 -0.03 -19.42
N SER A 307 11.29 -0.94 -18.81
CA SER A 307 12.75 -0.86 -18.84
C SER A 307 13.44 -2.22 -18.70
N ASN A 308 14.41 -2.48 -19.56
CA ASN A 308 15.44 -3.49 -19.35
C ASN A 308 16.67 -2.79 -18.76
N SER A 309 17.14 -3.20 -17.59
CA SER A 309 18.24 -2.49 -16.93
C SER A 309 19.17 -3.39 -16.14
N SER A 310 20.42 -2.94 -15.98
CA SER A 310 21.45 -3.59 -15.18
C SER A 310 21.29 -3.46 -13.68
N ILE A 311 20.27 -2.77 -13.18
CA ILE A 311 20.08 -2.55 -11.73
C ILE A 311 19.52 -3.76 -10.98
N GLY A 312 19.06 -4.79 -11.70
CA GLY A 312 18.46 -5.98 -11.10
C GLY A 312 19.34 -6.60 -10.03
N ALA A 313 20.61 -6.84 -10.33
CA ALA A 313 21.56 -7.42 -9.37
C ALA A 313 21.75 -6.56 -8.12
N TRP A 314 21.75 -5.25 -8.24
CA TRP A 314 21.85 -4.32 -7.10
C TRP A 314 20.64 -4.41 -6.18
N ILE A 315 19.43 -4.36 -6.76
CA ILE A 315 18.20 -4.45 -5.96
C ILE A 315 18.05 -5.83 -5.33
N LEU A 316 18.43 -6.90 -6.05
CA LEU A 316 18.43 -8.26 -5.51
C LEU A 316 19.42 -8.39 -4.35
N SER A 317 20.60 -7.78 -4.44
CA SER A 317 21.56 -7.77 -3.32
C SER A 317 21.00 -7.07 -2.08
N LEU A 318 20.33 -5.93 -2.25
CA LEU A 318 19.63 -5.27 -1.13
C LEU A 318 18.54 -6.18 -0.54
N PHE A 319 17.76 -6.86 -1.38
CA PHE A 319 16.73 -7.80 -0.92
C PHE A 319 17.35 -8.91 -0.05
N VAL A 320 18.42 -9.54 -0.52
CA VAL A 320 19.12 -10.60 0.23
C VAL A 320 19.66 -10.07 1.56
N VAL A 321 20.28 -8.87 1.57
CA VAL A 321 20.77 -8.24 2.80
C VAL A 321 19.63 -7.97 3.78
N VAL A 322 18.52 -7.40 3.32
CA VAL A 322 17.35 -7.08 4.16
C VAL A 322 16.75 -8.34 4.76
N VAL A 323 16.55 -9.39 3.96
CA VAL A 323 15.99 -10.67 4.43
C VAL A 323 16.94 -11.33 5.43
N THR A 324 18.22 -11.45 5.10
CA THR A 324 19.23 -12.08 5.98
C THR A 324 19.33 -11.33 7.30
N LEU A 325 19.44 -9.99 7.26
CA LEU A 325 19.49 -9.17 8.47
C LEU A 325 18.23 -9.37 9.34
N SER A 326 17.07 -9.39 8.74
CA SER A 326 15.81 -9.60 9.45
C SER A 326 15.75 -10.96 10.12
N LEU A 327 16.10 -12.04 9.40
CA LEU A 327 16.10 -13.41 9.94
C LEU A 327 17.12 -13.57 11.08
N VAL A 328 18.35 -13.05 10.90
CA VAL A 328 19.39 -13.11 11.93
C VAL A 328 18.96 -12.37 13.19
N LEU A 329 18.48 -11.13 13.05
CA LEU A 329 18.05 -10.34 14.21
C LEU A 329 16.84 -10.93 14.94
N ILE A 330 15.87 -11.48 14.22
CA ILE A 330 14.72 -12.19 14.83
C ILE A 330 15.20 -13.43 15.55
N GLY A 331 16.10 -14.23 14.94
CA GLY A 331 16.69 -15.41 15.56
C GLY A 331 17.46 -15.10 16.82
N MET A 332 18.31 -14.05 16.83
CA MET A 332 19.07 -13.59 17.99
C MET A 332 18.18 -13.14 19.17
N ARG A 333 16.93 -12.76 18.91
CA ARG A 333 16.00 -12.29 19.92
C ARG A 333 14.91 -13.31 20.28
N GLY A 334 15.02 -14.55 19.80
CA GLY A 334 14.00 -15.59 19.95
C GLY A 334 13.42 -15.71 21.36
N ASP A 335 14.26 -15.74 22.40
CA ASP A 335 13.81 -15.84 23.79
C ASP A 335 13.03 -14.62 24.28
N GLN A 336 13.45 -13.40 23.87
CA GLN A 336 12.75 -12.15 24.25
C GLN A 336 11.43 -11.99 23.50
N LEU A 337 11.25 -12.69 22.41
CA LEU A 337 10.07 -12.66 21.55
C LEU A 337 9.02 -13.69 21.97
N ARG A 338 9.35 -14.64 22.85
CA ARG A 338 8.36 -15.60 23.36
C ARG A 338 7.20 -14.87 24.00
N SER A 339 5.98 -15.22 23.60
CA SER A 339 4.80 -14.63 24.20
C SER A 339 4.46 -15.34 25.50
N THR A 340 4.07 -14.57 26.53
CA THR A 340 3.65 -15.09 27.84
C THR A 340 2.18 -15.50 27.87
N GLY A 341 1.41 -15.21 26.80
CA GLY A 341 -0.02 -15.49 26.70
C GLY A 341 -0.34 -16.65 25.77
N SER A 342 -1.39 -17.40 26.08
CA SER A 342 -2.02 -18.40 25.22
C SER A 342 -3.36 -17.90 24.68
N ILE A 343 -3.86 -18.52 23.62
CA ILE A 343 -5.21 -18.30 23.10
C ILE A 343 -6.18 -19.07 23.98
N ASP A 344 -7.03 -18.35 24.73
CA ASP A 344 -7.96 -18.95 25.69
C ASP A 344 -9.08 -19.74 24.97
N SER A 345 -9.46 -19.32 23.77
CA SER A 345 -10.48 -19.98 22.94
C SER A 345 -10.30 -19.64 21.47
N PRO A 346 -10.47 -20.62 20.55
CA PRO A 346 -10.54 -20.34 19.10
C PRO A 346 -11.66 -19.35 18.75
N LEU A 347 -12.81 -19.43 19.46
CA LEU A 347 -13.93 -18.49 19.33
C LEU A 347 -13.68 -17.20 20.14
N SER A 348 -12.60 -16.54 19.82
CA SER A 348 -12.18 -15.26 20.40
C SER A 348 -11.69 -14.32 19.31
N ARG A 349 -11.62 -13.03 19.65
CA ARG A 349 -11.07 -12.06 18.72
C ARG A 349 -9.60 -12.36 18.37
N GLU A 350 -8.83 -12.87 19.32
CA GLU A 350 -7.44 -13.29 19.13
C GLU A 350 -7.33 -14.48 18.16
N GLY A 351 -8.19 -15.50 18.32
CA GLY A 351 -8.21 -16.65 17.43
C GLY A 351 -8.56 -16.27 15.99
N PHE A 352 -9.56 -15.38 15.81
CA PHE A 352 -9.94 -14.88 14.49
C PHE A 352 -8.86 -13.99 13.86
N PHE A 353 -8.12 -13.18 14.64
CA PHE A 353 -6.98 -12.44 14.10
C PHE A 353 -5.82 -13.36 13.71
N LEU A 354 -5.59 -14.44 14.43
CA LEU A 354 -4.59 -15.44 14.02
C LEU A 354 -5.00 -16.14 12.72
N ALA A 355 -6.27 -16.58 12.61
CA ALA A 355 -6.81 -17.17 11.39
C ALA A 355 -6.72 -16.18 10.19
N ASN A 356 -7.08 -14.92 10.41
CA ASN A 356 -6.94 -13.85 9.41
C ASN A 356 -5.48 -13.69 8.94
N ASN A 357 -4.52 -13.70 9.86
CA ASN A 357 -3.11 -13.60 9.53
C ASN A 357 -2.61 -14.79 8.72
N LEU A 358 -3.06 -15.98 9.07
CA LEU A 358 -2.72 -17.20 8.33
C LEU A 358 -3.29 -17.17 6.90
N LEU A 359 -4.53 -16.72 6.72
CA LEU A 359 -5.13 -16.54 5.41
C LEU A 359 -4.42 -15.49 4.56
N PHE A 360 -4.04 -14.35 5.13
CA PHE A 360 -3.25 -13.35 4.41
C PHE A 360 -1.85 -13.87 4.05
N ALA A 361 -1.21 -14.64 4.94
CA ALA A 361 0.09 -15.26 4.66
C ALA A 361 -0.04 -16.31 3.53
N ALA A 362 -1.08 -17.13 3.57
CA ALA A 362 -1.38 -18.09 2.50
C ALA A 362 -1.66 -17.38 1.18
N PHE A 363 -2.43 -16.30 1.20
CA PHE A 363 -2.71 -15.50 0.01
C PHE A 363 -1.41 -14.90 -0.56
N ALA A 364 -0.59 -14.28 0.29
CA ALA A 364 0.70 -13.74 -0.14
C ALA A 364 1.62 -14.83 -0.71
N PHE A 365 1.63 -16.03 -0.11
CA PHE A 365 2.40 -17.16 -0.62
C PHE A 365 1.91 -17.63 -2.00
N VAL A 366 0.62 -17.79 -2.20
CA VAL A 366 0.03 -18.17 -3.49
C VAL A 366 0.38 -17.17 -4.58
N VAL A 367 0.21 -15.86 -4.29
CA VAL A 367 0.52 -14.81 -5.26
C VAL A 367 2.02 -14.74 -5.53
N LEU A 368 2.87 -14.86 -4.50
CA LEU A 368 4.32 -14.89 -4.65
C LEU A 368 4.77 -16.08 -5.49
N LEU A 369 4.28 -17.27 -5.16
CA LEU A 369 4.63 -18.49 -5.88
C LEU A 369 4.26 -18.37 -7.37
N GLY A 370 3.01 -17.99 -7.69
CA GLY A 370 2.57 -17.84 -9.08
C GLY A 370 3.35 -16.76 -9.84
N THR A 371 3.83 -15.72 -9.14
CA THR A 371 4.59 -14.63 -9.76
C THR A 371 6.06 -14.99 -9.99
N VAL A 372 6.67 -15.73 -9.07
CA VAL A 372 8.11 -16.06 -9.12
C VAL A 372 8.37 -17.41 -9.82
N PHE A 373 7.39 -18.30 -9.86
CA PHE A 373 7.51 -19.64 -10.46
C PHE A 373 8.03 -19.61 -11.91
N PRO A 374 7.53 -18.76 -12.81
CA PRO A 374 8.08 -18.65 -14.18
C PRO A 374 9.58 -18.37 -14.19
N LEU A 375 10.06 -17.50 -13.30
CA LEU A 375 11.48 -17.15 -13.19
C LEU A 375 12.32 -18.33 -12.69
N LEU A 376 11.79 -19.12 -11.77
CA LEU A 376 12.47 -20.30 -11.27
C LEU A 376 12.59 -21.37 -12.37
N VAL A 377 11.53 -21.61 -13.12
CA VAL A 377 11.56 -22.55 -14.26
C VAL A 377 12.55 -22.11 -15.32
N GLU A 378 12.53 -20.82 -15.71
CA GLU A 378 13.51 -20.29 -16.68
C GLU A 378 14.95 -20.42 -16.19
N ALA A 379 15.19 -20.18 -14.88
CA ALA A 379 16.53 -20.29 -14.29
C ALA A 379 17.05 -21.73 -14.22
N PHE A 380 16.19 -22.72 -13.98
CA PHE A 380 16.59 -24.13 -13.85
C PHE A 380 16.56 -24.91 -15.17
N ASN A 381 15.57 -24.67 -16.01
CA ASN A 381 15.33 -25.46 -17.21
C ASN A 381 15.55 -24.68 -18.51
N GLY A 382 15.73 -23.37 -18.45
CA GLY A 382 15.82 -22.50 -19.63
C GLY A 382 14.48 -22.31 -20.37
N GLU A 383 13.39 -22.89 -19.88
CA GLU A 383 12.07 -22.82 -20.50
C GLU A 383 11.27 -21.62 -19.98
N ARG A 384 10.62 -20.90 -20.88
CA ARG A 384 9.73 -19.81 -20.52
C ARG A 384 8.30 -20.31 -20.37
N VAL A 385 7.79 -20.28 -19.16
CA VAL A 385 6.40 -20.60 -18.82
C VAL A 385 5.68 -19.34 -18.35
N ALA A 386 4.37 -19.28 -18.56
CA ALA A 386 3.52 -18.21 -18.06
C ALA A 386 2.43 -18.80 -17.15
N ILE A 387 2.21 -18.17 -15.99
CA ILE A 387 1.09 -18.49 -15.11
C ILE A 387 0.00 -17.45 -15.36
N GLY A 388 -1.14 -17.92 -15.87
CA GLY A 388 -2.29 -17.07 -16.18
C GLY A 388 -3.26 -16.86 -15.03
N ALA A 389 -4.25 -16.00 -15.27
CA ALA A 389 -5.32 -15.66 -14.32
C ALA A 389 -6.04 -16.89 -13.70
N PRO A 390 -6.28 -18.00 -14.40
CA PRO A 390 -6.98 -19.15 -13.81
C PRO A 390 -6.34 -19.71 -12.53
N TYR A 391 -5.00 -19.73 -12.47
CA TYR A 391 -4.29 -20.16 -11.25
C TYR A 391 -4.60 -19.23 -10.07
N PHE A 392 -4.41 -17.92 -10.29
CA PHE A 392 -4.62 -16.94 -9.24
C PHE A 392 -6.09 -16.88 -8.79
N ASP A 393 -7.01 -16.96 -9.73
CA ASP A 393 -8.45 -16.94 -9.45
C ASP A 393 -8.90 -18.13 -8.62
N THR A 394 -8.50 -19.35 -9.04
CA THR A 394 -8.85 -20.58 -8.34
C THR A 394 -8.31 -20.59 -6.91
N MET A 395 -7.09 -20.12 -6.71
CA MET A 395 -6.46 -20.12 -5.38
C MET A 395 -6.94 -18.97 -4.49
N SER A 396 -7.19 -17.77 -5.06
CA SER A 396 -7.56 -16.60 -4.28
C SER A 396 -9.02 -16.55 -3.87
N THR A 397 -9.93 -17.12 -4.66
CA THR A 397 -11.38 -17.10 -4.37
C THR A 397 -11.73 -17.71 -3.01
N PRO A 398 -11.34 -18.94 -2.66
CA PRO A 398 -11.66 -19.51 -1.35
C PRO A 398 -11.02 -18.76 -0.19
N ILE A 399 -9.81 -18.21 -0.38
CA ILE A 399 -9.14 -17.39 0.62
C ILE A 399 -9.90 -16.07 0.82
N GLY A 400 -10.31 -15.41 -0.26
CA GLY A 400 -11.09 -14.17 -0.22
C GLY A 400 -12.44 -14.35 0.47
N LEU A 401 -13.18 -15.41 0.16
CA LEU A 401 -14.43 -15.76 0.83
C LEU A 401 -14.23 -16.03 2.33
N SER A 402 -13.16 -16.73 2.69
CA SER A 402 -12.81 -17.00 4.10
C SER A 402 -12.47 -15.69 4.83
N LEU A 403 -11.75 -14.76 4.20
CA LEU A 403 -11.46 -13.44 4.76
C LEU A 403 -12.73 -12.61 4.96
N LEU A 404 -13.68 -12.62 4.01
CA LEU A 404 -15.00 -11.98 4.18
C LEU A 404 -15.79 -12.59 5.34
N PHE A 405 -15.77 -13.91 5.49
CA PHE A 405 -16.39 -14.58 6.63
C PHE A 405 -15.76 -14.15 7.96
N LEU A 406 -14.43 -14.12 8.07
CA LEU A 406 -13.75 -13.61 9.26
C LEU A 406 -14.09 -12.15 9.52
N MET A 407 -14.17 -11.33 8.48
CA MET A 407 -14.53 -9.91 8.57
C MET A 407 -15.95 -9.71 9.11
N ALA A 408 -16.89 -10.62 8.81
CA ALA A 408 -18.25 -10.58 9.35
C ALA A 408 -18.29 -10.84 10.86
N ILE A 409 -17.43 -11.71 11.39
CA ILE A 409 -17.51 -12.20 12.76
C ILE A 409 -16.50 -11.49 13.70
N ALA A 410 -15.25 -11.33 13.29
CA ALA A 410 -14.17 -10.85 14.15
C ALA A 410 -14.47 -9.51 14.87
N PRO A 411 -15.08 -8.48 14.24
CA PRO A 411 -15.37 -7.22 14.90
C PRO A 411 -16.34 -7.33 16.09
N ILE A 412 -17.18 -8.35 16.06
CA ILE A 412 -18.26 -8.57 17.03
C ILE A 412 -17.77 -9.37 18.24
N LEU A 413 -16.75 -10.22 18.04
CA LEU A 413 -16.20 -11.08 19.08
C LEU A 413 -15.59 -10.27 20.24
N PRO A 414 -15.77 -10.74 21.49
CA PRO A 414 -15.02 -10.23 22.64
C PRO A 414 -13.57 -10.76 22.60
N TRP A 415 -12.72 -10.13 23.40
CA TRP A 415 -11.41 -10.66 23.72
C TRP A 415 -11.55 -11.84 24.68
N ARG A 416 -10.68 -12.85 24.57
CA ARG A 416 -10.58 -14.11 25.35
C ARG A 416 -11.63 -15.15 24.97
N LYS A 417 -12.85 -15.09 25.45
CA LYS A 417 -13.90 -16.10 25.22
C LYS A 417 -15.24 -15.46 24.94
N ALA A 418 -15.95 -15.96 23.95
CA ALA A 418 -17.32 -15.57 23.65
C ALA A 418 -18.30 -16.60 24.27
N SER A 419 -19.41 -16.12 24.86
CA SER A 419 -20.55 -16.97 25.18
C SER A 419 -21.44 -17.13 23.94
N THR A 420 -22.15 -18.25 23.84
CA THR A 420 -23.10 -18.53 22.76
C THR A 420 -24.23 -17.51 22.70
N GLU A 421 -24.73 -17.08 23.84
CA GLU A 421 -25.77 -16.04 23.96
C GLU A 421 -25.29 -14.68 23.41
N LEU A 422 -24.05 -14.30 23.73
CA LEU A 422 -23.46 -13.07 23.23
C LEU A 422 -23.31 -13.12 21.70
N LEU A 423 -22.90 -14.25 21.15
CA LEU A 423 -22.73 -14.45 19.72
C LEU A 423 -24.09 -14.40 19.02
N SER A 424 -25.09 -15.14 19.49
CA SER A 424 -26.44 -15.14 18.88
C SER A 424 -27.03 -13.73 18.83
N THR A 425 -27.00 -13.00 19.95
CA THR A 425 -27.55 -11.64 20.03
C THR A 425 -26.84 -10.65 19.12
N ARG A 426 -25.53 -10.78 18.95
CA ARG A 426 -24.73 -9.84 18.15
C ARG A 426 -24.69 -10.16 16.68
N LEU A 427 -24.76 -11.44 16.29
CA LEU A 427 -24.68 -11.91 14.91
C LEU A 427 -26.05 -11.97 14.22
N GLN A 428 -27.13 -12.06 14.95
CA GLN A 428 -28.47 -12.28 14.43
C GLN A 428 -28.84 -11.28 13.31
N TRP A 429 -28.77 -9.97 13.56
CA TRP A 429 -29.15 -8.97 12.56
C TRP A 429 -28.19 -8.90 11.36
N PRO A 430 -26.86 -8.95 11.52
CA PRO A 430 -25.96 -9.08 10.39
C PRO A 430 -26.21 -10.33 9.54
N LEU A 431 -26.50 -11.47 10.18
CA LEU A 431 -26.79 -12.72 9.50
C LEU A 431 -28.12 -12.63 8.72
N VAL A 432 -29.17 -12.05 9.31
CA VAL A 432 -30.45 -11.79 8.62
C VAL A 432 -30.23 -10.93 7.38
N ALA A 433 -29.39 -9.88 7.46
CA ALA A 433 -29.06 -9.07 6.29
C ALA A 433 -28.43 -9.92 5.17
N GLY A 434 -27.53 -10.84 5.51
CA GLY A 434 -26.95 -11.78 4.54
C GLY A 434 -28.01 -12.70 3.91
N VAL A 435 -28.88 -13.31 4.75
CA VAL A 435 -29.95 -14.19 4.28
C VAL A 435 -30.93 -13.44 3.37
N VAL A 436 -31.37 -12.27 3.76
CA VAL A 436 -32.26 -11.43 2.95
C VAL A 436 -31.60 -11.12 1.60
N THR A 437 -30.32 -10.77 1.60
CA THR A 437 -29.60 -10.47 0.37
C THR A 437 -29.55 -11.67 -0.58
N ILE A 438 -29.20 -12.86 -0.11
CA ILE A 438 -29.11 -14.05 -0.98
C ILE A 438 -30.50 -14.43 -1.50
N VAL A 439 -31.55 -14.39 -0.66
CA VAL A 439 -32.93 -14.67 -1.07
C VAL A 439 -33.38 -13.68 -2.15
N THR A 440 -33.09 -12.38 -1.96
CA THR A 440 -33.39 -11.33 -2.94
C THR A 440 -32.64 -11.57 -4.25
N CYS A 441 -31.35 -11.84 -4.22
CA CYS A 441 -30.55 -12.13 -5.42
C CYS A 441 -31.11 -13.33 -6.20
N VAL A 442 -31.46 -14.43 -5.51
CA VAL A 442 -32.04 -15.63 -6.14
C VAL A 442 -33.42 -15.35 -6.71
N ALA A 443 -34.27 -14.55 -6.03
CA ALA A 443 -35.58 -14.14 -6.50
C ALA A 443 -35.49 -13.29 -7.78
N PHE A 444 -34.47 -12.43 -7.91
CA PHE A 444 -34.18 -11.67 -9.13
C PHE A 444 -33.47 -12.49 -10.23
N GLY A 445 -33.34 -13.79 -10.05
CA GLY A 445 -32.76 -14.68 -11.05
C GLY A 445 -31.24 -14.72 -11.11
N LEU A 446 -30.53 -14.11 -10.16
CA LEU A 446 -29.08 -14.21 -10.10
C LEU A 446 -28.65 -15.65 -9.74
N ARG A 447 -27.60 -16.12 -10.39
CA ARG A 447 -27.05 -17.48 -10.23
C ARG A 447 -25.54 -17.39 -10.10
N GLY A 448 -24.89 -18.48 -9.76
CA GLY A 448 -23.43 -18.55 -9.54
C GLY A 448 -23.10 -18.57 -8.04
N ILE A 449 -22.60 -19.70 -7.58
CA ILE A 449 -22.36 -19.98 -6.15
C ILE A 449 -21.39 -18.97 -5.56
N GLU A 450 -20.30 -18.67 -6.26
CA GLU A 450 -19.25 -17.77 -5.77
C GLU A 450 -19.78 -16.34 -5.58
N ALA A 451 -20.55 -15.83 -6.54
CA ALA A 451 -21.14 -14.48 -6.47
C ALA A 451 -22.19 -14.41 -5.35
N LEU A 452 -23.11 -15.38 -5.29
CA LEU A 452 -24.15 -15.43 -4.26
C LEU A 452 -23.55 -15.53 -2.86
N LEU A 453 -22.49 -16.35 -2.68
CA LEU A 453 -21.79 -16.47 -1.41
C LEU A 453 -21.06 -15.18 -1.06
N THR A 454 -20.46 -14.49 -2.04
CA THR A 454 -19.83 -13.19 -1.83
C THR A 454 -20.87 -12.13 -1.43
N PHE A 455 -22.05 -12.10 -2.05
CA PHE A 455 -23.12 -11.17 -1.70
C PHE A 455 -23.67 -11.43 -0.29
N PHE A 456 -23.88 -12.69 0.05
CA PHE A 456 -24.27 -13.09 1.41
C PHE A 456 -23.24 -12.65 2.45
N LEU A 457 -21.97 -13.00 2.26
CA LEU A 457 -20.89 -12.66 3.18
C LEU A 457 -20.64 -11.16 3.23
N GLY A 458 -20.75 -10.46 2.09
CA GLY A 458 -20.63 -9.01 2.00
C GLY A 458 -21.71 -8.29 2.81
N ALA A 459 -22.97 -8.70 2.68
CA ALA A 459 -24.06 -8.14 3.45
C ALA A 459 -23.95 -8.47 4.94
N PHE A 460 -23.52 -9.69 5.29
CA PHE A 460 -23.25 -10.10 6.66
C PHE A 460 -22.13 -9.28 7.29
N ALA A 461 -21.00 -9.11 6.62
CA ALA A 461 -19.88 -8.31 7.08
C ALA A 461 -20.20 -6.81 7.13
N GLY A 462 -20.93 -6.30 6.15
CA GLY A 462 -21.43 -4.91 6.11
C GLY A 462 -22.37 -4.61 7.27
N GLY A 463 -23.30 -5.50 7.57
CA GLY A 463 -24.18 -5.42 8.73
C GLY A 463 -23.40 -5.38 10.06
N SER A 464 -22.36 -6.20 10.16
CA SER A 464 -21.47 -6.24 11.33
C SER A 464 -20.68 -4.93 11.50
N ALA A 465 -20.11 -4.40 10.42
CA ALA A 465 -19.38 -3.13 10.42
C ALA A 465 -20.29 -1.96 10.75
N LEU A 466 -21.46 -1.89 10.12
CA LEU A 466 -22.46 -0.84 10.36
C LEU A 466 -22.95 -0.85 11.82
N ARG A 467 -23.23 -2.03 12.36
CA ARG A 467 -23.60 -2.18 13.78
C ARG A 467 -22.54 -1.57 14.70
N GLN A 468 -21.25 -1.82 14.46
CA GLN A 468 -20.16 -1.26 15.27
C GLN A 468 -20.11 0.28 15.15
N LEU A 469 -20.28 0.83 13.95
CA LEU A 469 -20.30 2.28 13.75
C LEU A 469 -21.50 2.94 14.43
N ILE A 470 -22.69 2.35 14.36
CA ILE A 470 -23.89 2.83 15.07
C ILE A 470 -23.66 2.84 16.59
N LEU A 471 -23.09 1.78 17.14
CA LEU A 471 -22.77 1.71 18.57
C LEU A 471 -21.74 2.75 18.97
N ALA A 472 -20.73 2.99 18.14
CA ALA A 472 -19.72 4.03 18.37
C ALA A 472 -20.34 5.44 18.37
N GLY A 473 -21.23 5.72 17.41
CA GLY A 473 -21.98 6.98 17.32
C GLY A 473 -22.91 7.20 18.54
N ARG A 474 -23.65 6.16 18.96
CA ARG A 474 -24.50 6.21 20.17
C ARG A 474 -23.65 6.46 21.43
N ALA A 475 -22.54 5.78 21.57
CA ALA A 475 -21.62 6.00 22.70
C ALA A 475 -20.96 7.39 22.70
N ALA A 476 -20.78 8.03 21.54
CA ALA A 476 -20.35 9.42 21.45
C ALA A 476 -21.44 10.38 21.94
N LYS A 477 -22.69 10.18 21.51
CA LYS A 477 -23.86 10.99 21.97
C LYS A 477 -24.03 10.93 23.50
N VAL A 478 -23.96 9.74 24.10
CA VAL A 478 -24.04 9.58 25.56
C VAL A 478 -22.96 10.39 26.30
N ARG A 479 -21.84 10.67 25.66
CA ARG A 479 -20.75 11.50 26.19
C ARG A 479 -20.84 12.98 25.79
N ASN A 480 -21.98 13.44 25.30
CA ASN A 480 -22.17 14.80 24.77
C ASN A 480 -21.16 15.18 23.66
N ALA A 481 -20.70 14.21 22.88
CA ALA A 481 -19.81 14.41 21.75
C ALA A 481 -20.59 14.23 20.42
N SER A 482 -20.09 14.86 19.35
CA SER A 482 -20.71 14.69 18.04
C SER A 482 -20.58 13.22 17.55
N VAL A 483 -21.50 12.76 16.74
CA VAL A 483 -21.46 11.41 16.13
C VAL A 483 -20.17 11.21 15.35
N LEU A 484 -19.68 12.25 14.66
CA LEU A 484 -18.44 12.21 13.90
C LEU A 484 -17.23 11.89 14.78
N THR A 485 -17.19 12.36 16.03
CA THR A 485 -16.11 11.98 16.97
C THR A 485 -16.15 10.49 17.33
N GLY A 486 -17.31 9.84 17.20
CA GLY A 486 -17.45 8.40 17.34
C GLY A 486 -16.82 7.60 16.20
N LEU A 487 -16.72 8.19 14.99
CA LEU A 487 -16.11 7.53 13.83
C LEU A 487 -14.58 7.62 13.79
N VAL A 488 -14.00 8.58 14.54
CA VAL A 488 -12.56 8.82 14.55
C VAL A 488 -11.84 7.75 15.40
N GLY A 489 -10.66 7.37 14.94
CA GLY A 489 -9.77 6.41 15.60
C GLY A 489 -9.71 5.06 14.88
N ARG A 490 -8.64 4.30 15.16
CA ARG A 490 -8.28 3.08 14.42
C ARG A 490 -9.42 2.05 14.33
N ALA A 491 -10.15 1.81 15.41
CA ALA A 491 -11.19 0.79 15.43
C ALA A 491 -12.39 1.15 14.54
N ASN A 492 -12.84 2.39 14.59
CA ASN A 492 -14.01 2.84 13.86
C ASN A 492 -13.67 3.23 12.41
N GLY A 493 -12.54 3.90 12.19
CA GLY A 493 -12.00 4.12 10.84
C GLY A 493 -11.72 2.80 10.11
N GLY A 494 -11.25 1.76 10.83
CA GLY A 494 -11.11 0.42 10.29
C GLY A 494 -12.44 -0.21 9.81
N MET A 495 -13.56 0.07 10.50
CA MET A 495 -14.88 -0.40 10.04
C MET A 495 -15.31 0.32 8.74
N VAL A 496 -14.96 1.58 8.57
CA VAL A 496 -15.19 2.31 7.31
C VAL A 496 -14.34 1.70 6.19
N VAL A 497 -13.07 1.35 6.46
CA VAL A 497 -12.23 0.60 5.51
C VAL A 497 -12.87 -0.73 5.12
N HIS A 498 -13.38 -1.50 6.09
CA HIS A 498 -14.06 -2.78 5.83
C HIS A 498 -15.27 -2.61 4.90
N ILE A 499 -16.07 -1.56 5.04
CA ILE A 499 -17.18 -1.28 4.12
C ILE A 499 -16.64 -1.07 2.69
N GLY A 500 -15.54 -0.33 2.53
CA GLY A 500 -14.90 -0.16 1.22
C GLY A 500 -14.43 -1.48 0.61
N VAL A 501 -13.77 -2.34 1.40
CA VAL A 501 -13.32 -3.68 0.97
C VAL A 501 -14.50 -4.55 0.56
N ILE A 502 -15.60 -4.53 1.32
CA ILE A 502 -16.82 -5.29 1.00
C ILE A 502 -17.41 -4.86 -0.34
N LEU A 503 -17.50 -3.55 -0.59
CA LEU A 503 -18.00 -3.03 -1.86
C LEU A 503 -17.13 -3.48 -3.03
N ILE A 504 -15.79 -3.44 -2.87
CA ILE A 504 -14.85 -3.93 -3.87
C ILE A 504 -15.06 -5.43 -4.12
N ALA A 505 -15.15 -6.25 -3.06
CA ALA A 505 -15.35 -7.69 -3.20
C ALA A 505 -16.67 -8.03 -3.91
N VAL A 506 -17.76 -7.35 -3.56
CA VAL A 506 -19.08 -7.50 -4.23
C VAL A 506 -19.00 -7.08 -5.70
N ALA A 507 -18.33 -5.97 -5.99
CA ALA A 507 -18.15 -5.49 -7.36
C ALA A 507 -17.31 -6.45 -8.21
N ILE A 508 -16.21 -7.00 -7.67
CA ILE A 508 -15.39 -8.02 -8.32
C ILE A 508 -16.23 -9.26 -8.62
N ALA A 509 -16.96 -9.78 -7.64
CA ALA A 509 -17.79 -10.97 -7.83
C ALA A 509 -18.89 -10.74 -8.87
N ALA A 510 -19.53 -9.56 -8.87
CA ALA A 510 -20.55 -9.20 -9.86
C ALA A 510 -19.96 -9.06 -11.26
N SER A 511 -18.89 -8.32 -11.44
CA SER A 511 -18.27 -8.09 -12.75
C SER A 511 -17.71 -9.37 -13.37
N ARG A 512 -17.13 -10.26 -12.56
CA ARG A 512 -16.59 -11.54 -13.05
C ARG A 512 -17.67 -12.59 -13.37
N THR A 513 -18.75 -12.66 -12.59
CA THR A 513 -19.79 -13.67 -12.76
C THR A 513 -20.80 -13.26 -13.81
N TYR A 514 -21.18 -11.98 -13.88
CA TYR A 514 -22.25 -11.49 -14.76
C TYR A 514 -21.74 -10.56 -15.87
N GLY A 515 -20.44 -10.38 -15.97
CA GLY A 515 -19.79 -9.70 -17.09
C GLY A 515 -19.99 -10.50 -18.38
N SER A 516 -20.14 -9.81 -19.50
CA SER A 516 -20.22 -10.44 -20.80
C SER A 516 -19.46 -9.62 -21.85
N SER A 517 -18.87 -10.31 -22.81
CA SER A 517 -18.12 -9.66 -23.87
C SER A 517 -18.28 -10.38 -25.21
N THR A 518 -18.14 -9.61 -26.28
CA THR A 518 -18.11 -10.15 -27.65
C THR A 518 -17.25 -9.29 -28.54
N GLU A 519 -16.81 -9.86 -29.65
CA GLU A 519 -16.20 -9.14 -30.76
C GLU A 519 -17.17 -9.06 -31.93
N LEU A 520 -17.41 -7.84 -32.40
CA LEU A 520 -18.32 -7.57 -33.50
C LEU A 520 -17.53 -7.08 -34.71
N ALA A 521 -17.57 -7.82 -35.79
CA ALA A 521 -17.11 -7.34 -37.08
C ALA A 521 -18.21 -6.49 -37.74
N LEU A 522 -17.99 -5.20 -37.92
CA LEU A 522 -18.99 -4.23 -38.41
C LEU A 522 -18.44 -3.44 -39.61
N LYS A 523 -19.28 -3.25 -40.60
CA LYS A 523 -19.07 -2.26 -41.70
C LYS A 523 -19.73 -0.92 -41.31
N PRO A 524 -19.26 0.21 -41.85
CA PRO A 524 -19.95 1.48 -41.68
C PRO A 524 -21.42 1.38 -42.11
N GLY A 525 -22.32 1.83 -41.20
CA GLY A 525 -23.77 1.72 -41.37
C GLY A 525 -24.39 0.43 -40.84
N GLU A 526 -23.60 -0.62 -40.59
CA GLU A 526 -24.09 -1.93 -40.12
C GLU A 526 -24.43 -1.88 -38.63
N THR A 527 -25.47 -2.66 -38.26
CA THR A 527 -25.95 -2.81 -36.87
C THR A 527 -25.91 -4.29 -36.50
N LYS A 528 -25.40 -4.62 -35.33
CA LYS A 528 -25.45 -5.96 -34.71
C LYS A 528 -25.99 -5.87 -33.29
N THR A 529 -26.53 -6.98 -32.81
CA THR A 529 -27.12 -7.07 -31.46
C THR A 529 -26.32 -8.03 -30.59
N PHE A 530 -26.17 -7.69 -29.31
CA PHE A 530 -25.55 -8.55 -28.30
C PHE A 530 -26.17 -8.27 -26.91
N ASN A 531 -26.63 -9.29 -26.23
CA ASN A 531 -27.24 -9.24 -24.89
C ASN A 531 -28.29 -8.11 -24.75
N GLY A 532 -29.21 -7.97 -25.73
CA GLY A 532 -30.26 -6.98 -25.71
C GLY A 532 -29.84 -5.55 -26.10
N HIS A 533 -28.56 -5.32 -26.40
CA HIS A 533 -28.03 -4.04 -26.90
C HIS A 533 -27.81 -4.07 -28.41
N THR A 534 -28.19 -3.00 -29.09
CA THR A 534 -27.91 -2.78 -30.50
C THR A 534 -26.66 -1.91 -30.66
N VAL A 535 -25.67 -2.38 -31.43
CA VAL A 535 -24.42 -1.64 -31.71
C VAL A 535 -24.36 -1.33 -33.18
N LYS A 536 -24.42 -0.07 -33.55
CA LYS A 536 -24.30 0.42 -34.93
C LYS A 536 -22.96 1.12 -35.12
N LEU A 537 -22.19 0.72 -36.13
CA LEU A 537 -21.05 1.49 -36.56
C LEU A 537 -21.51 2.61 -37.49
N VAL A 538 -21.55 3.83 -36.97
CA VAL A 538 -22.04 5.01 -37.74
C VAL A 538 -21.04 5.35 -38.85
N ARG A 539 -19.76 5.48 -38.50
CA ARG A 539 -18.67 5.77 -39.46
C ARG A 539 -17.30 5.46 -38.86
N MET A 540 -16.32 5.34 -39.74
CA MET A 540 -14.90 5.34 -39.39
C MET A 540 -14.27 6.69 -39.76
N ARG A 541 -13.45 7.23 -38.87
CA ARG A 541 -12.70 8.47 -39.12
C ARG A 541 -11.22 8.21 -38.92
N THR A 542 -10.41 8.68 -39.85
CA THR A 542 -8.94 8.71 -39.69
C THR A 542 -8.53 10.17 -39.53
N ILE A 543 -7.93 10.50 -38.42
CA ILE A 543 -7.38 11.82 -38.13
C ILE A 543 -5.87 11.68 -38.32
N MET A 544 -5.30 12.36 -39.29
CA MET A 544 -3.87 12.37 -39.57
C MET A 544 -3.20 13.49 -38.77
N GLY A 545 -2.02 13.26 -38.25
CA GLY A 545 -1.16 14.32 -37.71
C GLY A 545 -0.75 15.26 -38.87
N THR A 546 -0.85 16.57 -38.61
CA THR A 546 -0.72 17.58 -39.67
C THR A 546 0.71 18.12 -39.81
N ASN A 547 1.60 17.91 -38.80
CA ASN A 547 2.94 18.48 -38.80
C ASN A 547 4.03 17.44 -38.46
N ALA A 548 5.19 17.60 -39.14
CA ALA A 548 6.41 16.89 -38.76
C ALA A 548 6.80 17.30 -37.31
N GLY A 549 6.74 16.34 -36.38
CA GLY A 549 6.96 16.59 -34.95
C GLY A 549 5.73 16.43 -34.07
N GLU A 550 4.54 16.22 -34.67
CA GLU A 550 3.34 15.88 -33.86
C GLU A 550 3.48 14.53 -33.14
N LYS A 551 2.90 14.48 -31.97
CA LYS A 551 2.87 13.28 -31.14
C LYS A 551 2.14 12.11 -31.81
N ILE A 552 1.12 12.40 -32.61
CA ILE A 552 0.21 11.44 -33.26
C ILE A 552 0.47 11.44 -34.77
N VAL A 553 0.77 10.26 -35.31
CA VAL A 553 0.88 10.07 -36.78
C VAL A 553 -0.51 9.90 -37.37
N ALA A 554 -1.31 9.03 -36.78
CA ALA A 554 -2.69 8.79 -37.20
C ALA A 554 -3.52 8.31 -35.99
N LYS A 555 -4.80 8.72 -35.96
CA LYS A 555 -5.79 8.22 -35.03
C LYS A 555 -6.99 7.71 -35.80
N VAL A 556 -7.22 6.39 -35.74
CA VAL A 556 -8.39 5.74 -36.34
C VAL A 556 -9.46 5.64 -35.27
N VAL A 557 -10.64 6.20 -35.53
CA VAL A 557 -11.76 6.30 -34.59
C VAL A 557 -12.96 5.57 -35.17
N ALA A 558 -13.59 4.70 -34.40
CA ALA A 558 -14.89 4.10 -34.72
C ALA A 558 -16.00 4.86 -33.95
N ASP A 559 -16.86 5.57 -34.69
CA ASP A 559 -18.03 6.20 -34.10
C ASP A 559 -19.16 5.16 -34.00
N LEU A 560 -19.42 4.69 -32.78
CA LEU A 560 -20.38 3.65 -32.45
C LEU A 560 -21.60 4.26 -31.75
N GLN A 561 -22.78 3.81 -32.14
CA GLN A 561 -24.03 4.16 -31.48
C GLN A 561 -24.64 2.93 -30.83
N VAL A 562 -24.82 2.96 -29.51
CA VAL A 562 -25.44 1.88 -28.74
C VAL A 562 -26.86 2.28 -28.37
N ASP A 563 -27.85 1.42 -28.74
CA ASP A 563 -29.28 1.59 -28.48
C ASP A 563 -29.84 2.92 -28.94
N GLY A 564 -29.40 3.44 -30.09
CA GLY A 564 -29.81 4.74 -30.60
C GLY A 564 -29.37 5.95 -29.74
N GLY A 565 -28.57 5.73 -28.69
CA GLY A 565 -28.10 6.77 -27.77
C GLY A 565 -26.95 7.60 -28.30
N ARG A 566 -26.14 8.17 -27.39
CA ARG A 566 -24.93 8.97 -27.74
C ARG A 566 -23.93 8.15 -28.56
N ILE A 567 -23.10 8.85 -29.31
CA ILE A 567 -22.00 8.25 -30.05
C ILE A 567 -20.81 8.03 -29.08
N ASP A 568 -20.32 6.82 -29.04
CA ASP A 568 -19.09 6.42 -28.35
C ASP A 568 -17.99 6.24 -29.39
N SER A 569 -16.78 6.69 -29.11
CA SER A 569 -15.72 6.83 -30.11
C SER A 569 -14.41 6.13 -29.68
N PRO A 570 -14.40 4.80 -29.51
CA PRO A 570 -13.13 4.09 -29.28
C PRO A 570 -12.18 4.29 -30.46
N ALA A 571 -10.87 4.27 -30.17
CA ALA A 571 -9.89 4.61 -31.19
C ALA A 571 -8.62 3.75 -31.04
N ILE A 572 -7.89 3.62 -32.15
CA ILE A 572 -6.49 3.21 -32.18
C ILE A 572 -5.65 4.42 -32.59
N THR A 573 -4.69 4.79 -31.78
CA THR A 573 -3.79 5.91 -32.03
C THR A 573 -2.40 5.38 -32.33
N ASN A 574 -1.85 5.78 -33.47
CA ASN A 574 -0.47 5.51 -33.88
C ASN A 574 0.39 6.71 -33.48
N TYR A 575 1.34 6.48 -32.60
CA TYR A 575 2.22 7.51 -32.09
C TYR A 575 3.55 7.56 -32.85
N ALA A 576 4.01 8.76 -33.14
CA ALA A 576 5.34 8.98 -33.76
C ALA A 576 6.45 8.43 -32.81
N ALA A 577 6.29 8.63 -31.52
CA ALA A 577 7.17 8.06 -30.52
C ALA A 577 7.08 6.53 -30.52
N ARG A 578 8.19 5.86 -30.86
CA ARG A 578 8.34 4.39 -30.83
C ARG A 578 7.49 3.61 -31.87
N GLY A 579 6.76 4.26 -32.78
CA GLY A 579 5.88 3.59 -33.73
C GLY A 579 4.79 2.71 -33.11
N GLN A 580 4.37 3.01 -31.88
CA GLN A 580 3.48 2.17 -31.11
C GLN A 580 2.01 2.53 -31.36
N LYS A 581 1.20 1.50 -31.62
CA LYS A 581 -0.26 1.63 -31.71
C LYS A 581 -0.87 1.39 -30.32
N VAL A 582 -1.72 2.30 -29.87
CA VAL A 582 -2.41 2.22 -28.58
C VAL A 582 -3.90 2.32 -28.81
N GLY A 583 -4.65 1.31 -28.34
CA GLY A 583 -6.10 1.35 -28.27
C GLY A 583 -6.55 2.29 -27.16
N THR A 584 -7.57 3.11 -27.43
CA THR A 584 -8.24 3.92 -26.40
C THR A 584 -9.71 3.49 -26.38
N PRO A 585 -10.18 2.87 -25.30
CA PRO A 585 -11.58 2.48 -25.19
C PRO A 585 -12.50 3.68 -25.01
N SER A 586 -13.79 3.50 -25.24
CA SER A 586 -14.85 4.40 -24.82
C SER A 586 -15.65 3.72 -23.72
N VAL A 587 -15.64 4.31 -22.52
CA VAL A 587 -16.35 3.77 -21.34
C VAL A 587 -17.57 4.60 -21.05
N ARG A 588 -18.74 3.96 -21.01
CA ARG A 588 -19.98 4.55 -20.53
C ARG A 588 -20.27 4.00 -19.15
N THR A 589 -19.85 4.74 -18.13
CA THR A 589 -20.01 4.36 -16.73
C THR A 589 -21.47 4.47 -16.31
N GLY A 590 -21.97 3.43 -15.64
CA GLY A 590 -23.30 3.37 -15.04
C GLY A 590 -23.25 2.86 -13.59
N VAL A 591 -24.33 3.10 -12.84
CA VAL A 591 -24.41 2.66 -11.44
C VAL A 591 -24.42 1.14 -11.30
N PHE A 592 -25.06 0.45 -12.23
CA PHE A 592 -25.21 -1.02 -12.19
C PHE A 592 -24.35 -1.73 -13.23
N LYS A 593 -24.07 -1.09 -14.35
CA LYS A 593 -23.24 -1.68 -15.41
C LYS A 593 -22.55 -0.59 -16.24
N ASP A 594 -21.34 -0.85 -16.63
CA ASP A 594 -20.60 -0.07 -17.62
C ASP A 594 -20.77 -0.72 -19.00
N LEU A 595 -20.87 0.10 -20.04
CA LEU A 595 -20.72 -0.32 -21.43
C LEU A 595 -19.32 0.11 -21.87
N TYR A 596 -18.49 -0.87 -22.21
CA TYR A 596 -17.10 -0.66 -22.54
C TYR A 596 -16.87 -1.09 -24.00
N LEU A 597 -16.40 -0.18 -24.82
CA LEU A 597 -16.23 -0.33 -26.26
C LEU A 597 -14.77 -0.15 -26.63
N THR A 598 -14.27 -1.05 -27.46
CA THR A 598 -12.87 -0.97 -27.97
C THR A 598 -12.86 -1.12 -29.49
N LEU A 599 -11.93 -0.46 -30.14
CA LEU A 599 -11.55 -0.74 -31.51
C LEU A 599 -10.34 -1.69 -31.47
N GLN A 600 -10.53 -2.95 -31.88
CA GLN A 600 -9.49 -3.96 -31.80
C GLN A 600 -8.67 -4.06 -33.10
N ARG A 601 -9.33 -3.93 -34.25
CA ARG A 601 -8.66 -3.95 -35.56
C ARG A 601 -9.14 -2.81 -36.43
N GLU A 602 -8.19 -2.15 -37.06
CA GLU A 602 -8.46 -1.18 -38.12
C GLU A 602 -8.98 -1.91 -39.39
N PRO A 603 -9.84 -1.28 -40.22
CA PRO A 603 -10.27 -1.86 -41.47
C PRO A 603 -9.08 -2.00 -42.44
N LEU A 604 -8.95 -3.17 -43.08
CA LEU A 604 -7.90 -3.46 -44.06
C LEU A 604 -8.02 -2.64 -45.33
N ALA A 605 -9.24 -2.20 -45.69
CA ALA A 605 -9.53 -1.34 -46.81
C ALA A 605 -10.56 -0.28 -46.44
N LYS A 606 -10.56 0.85 -47.14
CA LYS A 606 -11.54 1.93 -46.92
C LYS A 606 -12.98 1.39 -47.08
N GLY A 607 -13.80 1.54 -46.04
CA GLY A 607 -15.15 0.99 -45.98
C GLY A 607 -15.25 -0.51 -45.68
N GLY A 608 -14.12 -1.19 -45.42
CA GLY A 608 -14.08 -2.60 -45.00
C GLY A 608 -14.56 -2.81 -43.55
N PRO A 609 -14.77 -4.07 -43.16
CA PRO A 609 -15.17 -4.39 -41.80
C PRO A 609 -14.06 -4.07 -40.81
N THR A 610 -14.46 -3.59 -39.65
CA THR A 610 -13.60 -3.40 -38.47
C THR A 610 -14.05 -4.29 -37.33
N THR A 611 -13.13 -4.68 -36.44
CA THR A 611 -13.47 -5.47 -35.25
C THR A 611 -13.58 -4.54 -34.03
N VAL A 612 -14.75 -4.56 -33.42
CA VAL A 612 -15.08 -3.80 -32.21
C VAL A 612 -15.32 -4.78 -31.07
N GLY A 613 -14.61 -4.59 -29.97
CA GLY A 613 -14.91 -5.28 -28.70
C GLY A 613 -16.06 -4.56 -27.97
N PHE A 614 -17.04 -5.30 -27.55
CA PHE A 614 -18.17 -4.81 -26.75
C PHE A 614 -18.25 -5.61 -25.45
N TYR A 615 -18.11 -4.91 -24.32
CA TYR A 615 -18.10 -5.50 -22.99
C TYR A 615 -19.20 -4.85 -22.13
N ILE A 616 -19.91 -5.66 -21.38
CA ILE A 616 -20.83 -5.25 -20.34
C ILE A 616 -20.21 -5.62 -19.02
N GLN A 617 -19.84 -4.63 -18.20
CA GLN A 617 -19.14 -4.80 -16.93
C GLN A 617 -20.05 -4.37 -15.76
N PRO A 618 -20.68 -5.32 -15.04
CA PRO A 618 -21.54 -4.99 -13.90
C PRO A 618 -20.76 -4.43 -12.73
N MET A 619 -21.33 -3.44 -12.06
CA MET A 619 -20.88 -2.92 -10.76
C MET A 619 -19.46 -2.31 -10.71
N THR A 620 -18.79 -2.05 -11.84
CA THR A 620 -17.40 -1.58 -11.89
C THR A 620 -17.18 -0.26 -11.14
N ILE A 621 -18.14 0.69 -11.21
CA ILE A 621 -18.06 1.95 -10.46
C ILE A 621 -17.87 1.77 -8.95
N TRP A 622 -18.39 0.66 -8.40
CA TRP A 622 -18.31 0.38 -6.97
C TRP A 622 -16.92 -0.02 -6.51
N LEU A 623 -16.02 -0.42 -7.43
CA LEU A 623 -14.59 -0.59 -7.14
C LEU A 623 -13.96 0.75 -6.72
N TRP A 624 -14.25 1.81 -7.50
CA TRP A 624 -13.72 3.15 -7.28
C TRP A 624 -14.32 3.81 -6.05
N ILE A 625 -15.65 3.66 -5.86
CA ILE A 625 -16.36 4.13 -4.65
C ILE A 625 -15.82 3.39 -3.41
N GLY A 626 -15.65 2.07 -3.48
CA GLY A 626 -15.06 1.28 -2.40
C GLY A 626 -13.67 1.75 -2.03
N GLY A 627 -12.84 2.04 -3.04
CA GLY A 627 -11.51 2.62 -2.85
C GLY A 627 -11.53 3.99 -2.16
N ALA A 628 -12.42 4.89 -2.58
CA ALA A 628 -12.59 6.19 -1.94
C ALA A 628 -13.02 6.05 -0.46
N ILE A 629 -13.91 5.11 -0.16
CA ILE A 629 -14.33 4.80 1.22
C ILE A 629 -13.15 4.25 2.04
N MET A 630 -12.30 3.38 1.44
CA MET A 630 -11.09 2.91 2.11
C MET A 630 -10.11 4.05 2.42
N ALA A 631 -9.95 5.02 1.53
CA ALA A 631 -9.12 6.22 1.77
C ALA A 631 -9.67 7.03 2.96
N ILE A 632 -10.96 7.32 2.98
CA ILE A 632 -11.62 8.03 4.09
C ILE A 632 -11.42 7.26 5.40
N GLY A 633 -11.70 5.96 5.42
CA GLY A 633 -11.53 5.11 6.59
C GLY A 633 -10.09 5.08 7.10
N THR A 634 -9.11 5.09 6.21
CA THR A 634 -7.68 5.16 6.55
C THR A 634 -7.33 6.49 7.21
N VAL A 635 -7.78 7.61 6.66
CA VAL A 635 -7.58 8.94 7.27
C VAL A 635 -8.20 8.98 8.67
N LEU A 636 -9.43 8.50 8.84
CA LEU A 636 -10.08 8.40 10.15
C LEU A 636 -9.30 7.53 11.14
N SER A 637 -8.63 6.47 10.64
CA SER A 637 -7.80 5.57 11.46
C SER A 637 -6.49 6.19 11.91
N ILE A 638 -5.90 7.08 11.11
CA ILE A 638 -4.66 7.81 11.42
C ILE A 638 -4.88 8.87 12.50
N ILE A 639 -6.06 9.50 12.52
CA ILE A 639 -6.41 10.52 13.53
C ILE A 639 -6.36 9.90 14.93
N PRO A 640 -5.68 10.56 15.90
CA PRO A 640 -5.54 9.99 17.22
C PRO A 640 -6.88 9.93 17.97
N GLY A 641 -7.30 8.70 18.31
CA GLY A 641 -8.33 8.48 19.32
C GLY A 641 -7.74 8.54 20.74
N ARG A 642 -8.57 8.34 21.78
CA ARG A 642 -8.09 8.19 23.17
C ARG A 642 -7.08 7.05 23.27
N ARG A 643 -5.83 7.37 23.62
CA ARG A 643 -4.75 6.40 23.78
C ARG A 643 -4.84 5.72 25.15
N ARG A 644 -4.73 4.39 25.17
CA ARG A 644 -4.26 3.67 26.35
C ARG A 644 -2.76 3.94 26.49
N ARG A 645 -2.27 4.22 27.68
CA ARG A 645 -0.82 4.32 27.93
C ARG A 645 -0.21 2.95 27.69
N PRO A 646 0.96 2.84 27.03
CA PRO A 646 1.67 1.57 26.87
C PRO A 646 2.11 1.08 28.25
N THR A 647 2.16 -0.23 28.45
CA THR A 647 2.68 -0.86 29.64
C THR A 647 4.21 -0.84 29.64
N ASP A 648 4.82 -0.96 28.46
CA ASP A 648 6.26 -0.82 28.28
C ASP A 648 6.60 0.64 27.88
N PRO A 649 7.73 1.20 28.33
CA PRO A 649 8.16 2.52 27.88
C PRO A 649 8.45 2.49 26.39
N SER A 650 7.93 3.49 25.65
CA SER A 650 8.19 3.65 24.22
C SER A 650 9.65 3.96 23.93
N SER A 651 10.29 4.71 24.82
CA SER A 651 11.72 5.01 24.77
C SER A 651 12.25 5.30 26.16
N VAL A 652 13.55 5.04 26.36
CA VAL A 652 14.31 5.42 27.57
C VAL A 652 15.46 6.29 27.08
N ALA A 653 15.55 7.51 27.61
CA ALA A 653 16.69 8.40 27.31
C ALA A 653 18.00 7.73 27.78
N HIS A 654 19.08 7.97 27.06
CA HIS A 654 20.40 7.54 27.51
C HIS A 654 20.73 8.30 28.79
N ALA A 655 21.39 7.64 29.76
CA ALA A 655 21.74 8.26 31.06
C ALA A 655 22.54 9.57 30.90
N ASP A 656 23.35 9.67 29.83
CA ASP A 656 24.19 10.83 29.54
C ASP A 656 23.54 11.85 28.59
N TRP A 657 22.25 11.68 28.25
CA TRP A 657 21.55 12.59 27.35
C TRP A 657 20.91 13.73 28.16
N VAL A 658 21.45 14.92 28.03
CA VAL A 658 20.90 16.14 28.61
C VAL A 658 19.96 16.79 27.60
N PRO A 659 18.67 16.98 27.89
CA PRO A 659 17.77 17.73 27.01
C PRO A 659 18.29 19.15 26.81
N THR A 660 18.34 19.62 25.57
CA THR A 660 18.72 21.02 25.25
C THR A 660 17.63 22.04 25.59
N ALA A 661 16.48 21.61 26.07
CA ALA A 661 15.43 22.48 26.58
C ALA A 661 15.70 22.82 28.05
N LYS A 662 15.84 24.11 28.37
CA LYS A 662 15.86 24.60 29.76
C LYS A 662 14.61 24.10 30.49
N PRO A 663 14.73 23.56 31.70
CA PRO A 663 13.55 23.30 32.53
C PRO A 663 12.83 24.64 32.79
N THR A 664 11.56 24.69 32.49
CA THR A 664 10.68 25.88 32.69
C THR A 664 10.20 26.01 34.12
N SER A 665 10.64 25.15 35.03
CA SER A 665 10.33 25.26 36.46
C SER A 665 11.61 25.57 37.27
N SER A 666 11.55 26.62 38.06
CA SER A 666 12.57 26.96 39.04
C SER A 666 12.65 25.87 40.11
N PRO A 667 13.83 25.58 40.70
CA PRO A 667 13.92 24.68 41.85
C PRO A 667 13.00 25.07 43.03
N ALA A 668 12.61 26.34 43.14
CA ALA A 668 11.66 26.84 44.14
C ALA A 668 10.23 26.27 43.97
N ASP A 669 9.80 26.01 42.72
CA ASP A 669 8.45 25.46 42.43
C ASP A 669 8.33 23.97 42.79
N LEU A 670 9.45 23.25 42.85
CA LEU A 670 9.48 21.86 43.30
C LEU A 670 9.44 21.72 44.84
N VAL A 671 10.03 22.67 45.58
CA VAL A 671 10.01 22.66 47.05
C VAL A 671 8.60 22.96 47.57
N THR A 672 7.90 23.93 47.00
CA THR A 672 6.50 24.24 47.35
C THR A 672 5.51 23.10 47.02
N ALA A 673 5.76 22.32 45.99
CA ALA A 673 4.94 21.15 45.67
C ALA A 673 5.16 19.96 46.65
N PHE A 674 6.35 19.86 47.25
CA PHE A 674 6.64 18.84 48.26
C PHE A 674 6.16 19.27 49.66
N GLU A 675 6.16 20.54 50.01
CA GLU A 675 5.64 21.03 51.29
C GLU A 675 4.10 20.94 51.41
N GLY A 676 3.39 21.03 50.26
CA GLY A 676 1.94 20.84 50.20
C GLY A 676 1.46 19.39 50.43
N LEU A 677 2.35 18.41 50.33
CA LEU A 677 2.04 16.99 50.59
C LEU A 677 2.31 16.51 52.03
N ALA A 678 2.96 17.36 52.85
CA ALA A 678 3.35 17.01 54.24
C ALA A 678 2.30 17.34 55.31
N THR A 679 1.12 17.87 54.97
CA THR A 679 0.09 18.31 55.94
C THR A 679 -1.22 17.51 55.83
N VAL A 680 -1.18 16.23 55.60
CA VAL A 680 -2.35 15.35 55.82
C VAL A 680 -2.17 14.63 57.13
N PRO A 681 -3.03 14.85 58.16
CA PRO A 681 -2.91 14.16 59.46
C PRO A 681 -3.21 12.67 59.30
N ILE A 682 -2.26 11.85 59.72
CA ILE A 682 -2.46 10.40 59.85
C ILE A 682 -3.30 10.16 61.10
N THR A 683 -4.56 9.82 60.93
CA THR A 683 -5.38 9.26 62.03
C THR A 683 -5.09 7.77 62.16
N THR A 684 -4.44 7.40 63.24
CA THR A 684 -4.24 6.01 63.66
C THR A 684 -5.54 5.45 64.25
N PRO A 685 -6.01 4.27 63.84
CA PRO A 685 -6.95 3.50 64.65
C PRO A 685 -6.15 2.52 65.53
N THR A 686 -6.25 2.75 66.83
CA THR A 686 -5.97 1.77 67.87
C THR A 686 -7.04 0.69 67.87
N THR A 687 -6.67 -0.57 67.80
CA THR A 687 -7.06 -1.70 68.72
C THR A 687 -6.66 -3.02 68.07
N SER A 688 -5.82 -3.76 68.76
CA SER A 688 -5.60 -5.20 68.61
C SER A 688 -6.76 -6.00 69.21
N PRO A 689 -6.98 -7.22 68.76
CA PRO A 689 -7.03 -8.32 69.74
C PRO A 689 -6.20 -9.57 69.24
N THR A 690 -5.82 -10.25 70.34
CA THR A 690 -5.02 -11.44 70.54
C THR A 690 -5.50 -12.70 69.85
N PRO A 691 -4.64 -13.76 69.74
CA PRO A 691 -4.87 -14.93 68.89
C PRO A 691 -5.59 -16.07 69.61
N VAL A 692 -6.33 -16.87 68.82
CA VAL A 692 -6.80 -18.18 69.29
C VAL A 692 -6.20 -19.28 68.42
N ILE A 693 -5.35 -20.08 69.05
CA ILE A 693 -4.85 -21.37 68.55
C ILE A 693 -5.97 -22.39 68.79
N SER A 694 -6.27 -23.23 67.78
CA SER A 694 -6.73 -24.57 68.06
C SER A 694 -6.38 -25.49 66.87
N ALA A 695 -5.62 -26.48 67.23
CA ALA A 695 -5.20 -27.63 66.46
C ALA A 695 -6.36 -28.55 66.05
N LEU A 696 -6.18 -29.26 64.93
CA LEU A 696 -6.48 -30.71 64.86
C LEU A 696 -6.18 -31.22 63.43
N LEU A 697 -5.14 -32.04 63.33
CA LEU A 697 -5.02 -33.14 62.39
C LEU A 697 -5.70 -34.37 63.00
N PRO A 698 -6.18 -35.36 62.22
CA PRO A 698 -5.31 -36.40 61.68
C PRO A 698 -5.73 -37.06 60.34
N GLN A 699 -4.72 -37.60 59.67
CA GLN A 699 -4.52 -38.91 59.09
C GLN A 699 -5.67 -39.65 58.34
N GLY A 700 -5.29 -40.23 57.18
CA GLY A 700 -5.92 -41.43 56.62
C GLY A 700 -5.88 -41.45 55.09
N GLY A 701 -4.93 -42.17 54.45
CA GLY A 701 -5.00 -42.65 53.04
C GLY A 701 -5.75 -44.00 52.97
N PRO A 702 -5.62 -44.84 51.95
CA PRO A 702 -5.59 -44.60 50.52
C PRO A 702 -6.65 -45.48 49.78
N ALA A 703 -7.05 -45.11 48.57
CA ALA A 703 -7.35 -46.00 47.47
C ALA A 703 -7.48 -45.22 46.16
#